data_d5bbf20205e976b552496c32811e73be
#
_entry.id   d5bbf20205e976b552496c32811e73be
#
_cell.length_a   1.000
_cell.length_b   1.000
_cell.length_c   1.000
_cell.angle_alpha   90.00
_cell.angle_beta   90.00
_cell.angle_gamma   90.00
#
_symmetry.space_group_name_H-M   'P 1'
#
loop_
_entity.id
_entity.type
_entity.pdbx_description
1 polymer ?
#
loop_
_entity_poly.entity_id
_entity_poly.type
_entity_poly.pdbx_seq_one_letter_code
_entity_poly.pdbx_strand_id
1 'polypeptide(L)'
;MDFNKIEKKWQKYWEDKKVFVAENGGKKKPYYILVEFPYPSGAGLHVGHVRSYTAQDALARMKRMQGYNVLYPMGWDAFGAPAEQYAIKNHIHPKDAVKENIATFKEQMKDLGFSFDWTREFSTTDPEYYKWTQWQFLQFYKHGMAYKDTIPVNWCPTCKSVLSNEDAAGGVCERCGSAVVQKEKSQWMLRMSDYSEDLLKGLDDTNFAERVKLGQINWIGKSTGAHITFKIDGHDKKFTVFTTRCDTLYGATYCVLAPEHKYIDEITTDEHKEEVLAYKKACALKNDMERTELNKEKTGVFTGAYAINPVNGKKIPIYISDYVLASYGTGAIMAVPAHDDRDYEFAKKFNIPIIQVLEEVTGTPHDNENKKNSIVAILYDETKDKYLTINWQDKGGRLFVGGTIKDGESAYDCAVREILEETGYKNIELVHELPKINHHYYAYNKDKYFNIESTGFLFKLKNYEQDSQKLDDDEAFDVEWVDRKVINDEIKDELHAKTYQYAMNPGAMCGDGIHINSDILNGLNKEEAIKKMLEWLEENKCGEEKVNYKMRDWIFSRQRFWGEPIPMINCPKCGWVPMNEEDLPLLLPDVAEYEPTENGESPLANISDWVNCKCPKCGHDAKRETDTMPNWAGSSWYFLRFMDAHNDKEFASMEAMKYWNRVDWYNGGMEHTARHLLYARFWVQFLYNIGLVPNKEMIWTRVSHGMVLGSNNEKMSKSKGNVINPDDIVNEYGADTLRLYEMFMGDYQQDAPWSTDSLRGCKRFIEKVIRLKDKAIDKDELTKELEVIQHKTIKKVSNDLTSMAYNTAVSTLMILANEYDSHEFTKADYRLLLTLLNPISPHITEELNEALGYEPLCYASWPEYDEAKTVESEIEIGVQVNGKVRGTIKISVDEAEDDIKEKAMADENVKRHIEGKEIVKVIVIKGRIVNIVVR
;
A
#
# COMPACT_ATOMS: atom_id res chain seq x y z
N MET A 1 -31.71 -3.62 31.59
CA MET A 1 -32.16 -4.32 30.37
C MET A 1 -31.34 -5.59 30.18
N ASP A 2 -31.96 -6.65 29.74
CA ASP A 2 -31.29 -7.90 29.35
C ASP A 2 -30.92 -7.85 27.89
N PHE A 3 -29.66 -7.50 27.61
CA PHE A 3 -29.16 -7.30 26.24
C PHE A 3 -29.27 -8.57 25.40
N ASN A 4 -28.89 -9.73 25.94
CA ASN A 4 -28.97 -11.00 25.23
C ASN A 4 -30.40 -11.31 24.75
N LYS A 5 -31.40 -11.05 25.59
CA LYS A 5 -32.82 -11.27 25.24
C LYS A 5 -33.28 -10.33 24.12
N ILE A 6 -32.85 -9.06 24.17
CA ILE A 6 -33.16 -8.05 23.16
C ILE A 6 -32.52 -8.42 21.82
N GLU A 7 -31.24 -8.79 21.85
CA GLU A 7 -30.46 -9.15 20.67
C GLU A 7 -31.08 -10.35 19.97
N LYS A 8 -31.37 -11.44 20.69
CA LYS A 8 -32.02 -12.64 20.13
C LYS A 8 -33.43 -12.38 19.58
N LYS A 9 -34.20 -11.45 20.23
CA LYS A 9 -35.52 -11.04 19.74
C LYS A 9 -35.41 -10.39 18.36
N TRP A 10 -34.52 -9.41 18.19
CA TRP A 10 -34.40 -8.65 16.95
C TRP A 10 -33.72 -9.43 15.84
N GLN A 11 -32.70 -10.26 16.16
CA GLN A 11 -32.06 -11.18 15.20
C GLN A 11 -33.12 -12.12 14.59
N LYS A 12 -33.96 -12.74 15.47
CA LYS A 12 -35.05 -13.59 15.01
C LYS A 12 -36.08 -12.81 14.18
N TYR A 13 -36.45 -11.60 14.56
CA TYR A 13 -37.37 -10.76 13.80
C TYR A 13 -36.85 -10.49 12.39
N TRP A 14 -35.61 -10.10 12.24
CA TRP A 14 -35.03 -9.78 10.94
C TRP A 14 -34.93 -11.04 10.05
N GLU A 15 -34.60 -12.17 10.64
CA GLU A 15 -34.53 -13.45 9.90
C GLU A 15 -35.92 -13.92 9.44
N ASP A 16 -36.91 -13.96 10.34
CA ASP A 16 -38.30 -14.39 10.06
C ASP A 16 -38.96 -13.51 8.99
N LYS A 17 -38.66 -12.20 9.01
CA LYS A 17 -39.21 -11.22 8.07
C LYS A 17 -38.36 -11.06 6.80
N LYS A 18 -37.22 -11.73 6.70
CA LYS A 18 -36.28 -11.65 5.56
C LYS A 18 -35.90 -10.20 5.22
N VAL A 19 -35.67 -9.35 6.23
CA VAL A 19 -35.50 -7.89 6.10
C VAL A 19 -34.35 -7.52 5.17
N PHE A 20 -33.28 -8.33 5.13
CA PHE A 20 -32.04 -8.00 4.46
C PHE A 20 -31.84 -8.71 3.11
N VAL A 21 -32.86 -9.44 2.63
CA VAL A 21 -32.80 -10.15 1.36
C VAL A 21 -32.83 -9.16 0.20
N ALA A 22 -31.86 -9.29 -0.71
CA ALA A 22 -31.77 -8.49 -1.92
C ALA A 22 -32.39 -9.21 -3.12
N GLU A 23 -33.12 -8.48 -3.96
CA GLU A 23 -33.79 -9.02 -5.13
C GLU A 23 -33.02 -8.69 -6.42
N ASN A 24 -32.95 -9.61 -7.36
CA ASN A 24 -32.46 -9.32 -8.70
C ASN A 24 -33.56 -8.61 -9.49
N GLY A 25 -33.34 -7.37 -9.89
CA GLY A 25 -34.35 -6.55 -10.56
C GLY A 25 -35.19 -5.69 -9.60
N GLY A 26 -36.24 -5.08 -10.12
CA GLY A 26 -37.10 -4.20 -9.33
C GLY A 26 -36.89 -2.70 -9.60
N LYS A 27 -37.66 -1.86 -8.86
CA LYS A 27 -37.65 -0.40 -9.04
C LYS A 27 -36.61 0.32 -8.22
N LYS A 28 -36.13 -0.32 -7.14
CA LYS A 28 -35.12 0.28 -6.26
C LYS A 28 -33.76 0.27 -6.96
N LYS A 29 -33.00 1.34 -6.79
CA LYS A 29 -31.62 1.42 -7.29
C LYS A 29 -30.75 0.40 -6.56
N PRO A 30 -29.98 -0.46 -7.29
CA PRO A 30 -29.08 -1.41 -6.65
C PRO A 30 -27.91 -0.70 -5.96
N TYR A 31 -27.42 -1.32 -4.90
CA TYR A 31 -26.18 -0.94 -4.23
C TYR A 31 -25.50 -2.20 -3.67
N TYR A 32 -24.31 -2.51 -4.14
CA TYR A 32 -23.61 -3.72 -3.78
C TYR A 32 -22.45 -3.43 -2.84
N ILE A 33 -22.55 -3.89 -1.60
CA ILE A 33 -21.51 -3.82 -0.57
C ILE A 33 -20.91 -5.20 -0.40
N LEU A 34 -19.58 -5.28 -0.45
CA LEU A 34 -18.84 -6.52 -0.30
C LEU A 34 -17.77 -6.38 0.79
N VAL A 35 -17.65 -7.41 1.61
CA VAL A 35 -16.49 -7.62 2.48
C VAL A 35 -15.74 -8.85 1.99
N GLU A 36 -14.45 -8.91 2.25
CA GLU A 36 -13.70 -10.15 2.04
C GLU A 36 -14.31 -11.24 2.93
N PHE A 37 -14.74 -12.33 2.32
CA PHE A 37 -15.28 -13.46 3.06
C PHE A 37 -14.17 -14.17 3.84
N PRO A 38 -14.46 -14.69 5.04
CA PRO A 38 -13.43 -15.20 5.94
C PRO A 38 -12.94 -16.58 5.52
N TYR A 39 -11.70 -16.89 5.95
CA TYR A 39 -11.18 -18.26 5.97
C TYR A 39 -11.64 -18.97 7.24
N PRO A 40 -12.50 -19.99 7.18
CA PRO A 40 -12.95 -20.73 8.36
C PRO A 40 -11.86 -21.71 8.84
N SER A 41 -10.66 -21.21 9.09
CA SER A 41 -9.46 -22.00 9.46
C SER A 41 -9.14 -21.98 10.95
N GLY A 42 -10.10 -21.62 11.79
CA GLY A 42 -9.91 -21.54 13.23
C GLY A 42 -11.21 -21.49 14.00
N ALA A 43 -11.12 -21.48 15.34
CA ALA A 43 -12.25 -21.66 16.25
C ALA A 43 -13.24 -20.47 16.33
N GLY A 44 -13.20 -19.49 15.43
CA GLY A 44 -14.14 -18.37 15.41
C GLY A 44 -13.51 -17.06 14.96
N LEU A 45 -14.35 -16.01 14.94
CA LEU A 45 -13.97 -14.65 14.63
C LEU A 45 -13.03 -14.07 15.69
N HIS A 46 -12.30 -13.04 15.32
CA HIS A 46 -11.63 -12.12 16.25
C HIS A 46 -12.14 -10.68 16.03
N VAL A 47 -11.87 -9.80 16.99
CA VAL A 47 -12.38 -8.41 16.96
C VAL A 47 -12.03 -7.65 15.69
N GLY A 48 -10.92 -7.95 15.02
CA GLY A 48 -10.59 -7.33 13.72
C GLY A 48 -11.59 -7.65 12.60
N HIS A 49 -12.23 -8.84 12.61
CA HIS A 49 -13.35 -9.13 11.71
C HIS A 49 -14.56 -8.28 12.07
N VAL A 50 -14.85 -8.11 13.38
CA VAL A 50 -15.97 -7.32 13.86
C VAL A 50 -15.87 -5.87 13.38
N ARG A 51 -14.66 -5.27 13.40
CA ARG A 51 -14.41 -3.92 12.90
C ARG A 51 -14.79 -3.78 11.43
N SER A 52 -14.28 -4.68 10.60
CA SER A 52 -14.56 -4.68 9.16
C SER A 52 -16.04 -4.85 8.87
N TYR A 53 -16.67 -5.85 9.46
CA TYR A 53 -18.07 -6.18 9.17
C TYR A 53 -19.04 -5.16 9.73
N THR A 54 -18.79 -4.60 10.90
CA THR A 54 -19.63 -3.54 11.48
C THR A 54 -19.65 -2.28 10.61
N ALA A 55 -18.50 -1.88 10.09
CA ALA A 55 -18.40 -0.70 9.24
C ALA A 55 -19.24 -0.84 7.97
N GLN A 56 -19.16 -1.99 7.32
CA GLN A 56 -19.93 -2.26 6.10
C GLN A 56 -21.43 -2.46 6.42
N ASP A 57 -21.74 -3.08 7.55
CA ASP A 57 -23.12 -3.23 8.00
C ASP A 57 -23.78 -1.89 8.31
N ALA A 58 -23.04 -0.96 8.91
CA ALA A 58 -23.55 0.40 9.14
C ALA A 58 -23.89 1.11 7.82
N LEU A 59 -23.01 1.01 6.82
CA LEU A 59 -23.27 1.54 5.48
C LEU A 59 -24.46 0.84 4.82
N ALA A 60 -24.56 -0.48 4.92
CA ALA A 60 -25.63 -1.27 4.33
C ALA A 60 -26.99 -0.89 4.91
N ARG A 61 -27.10 -0.74 6.24
CA ARG A 61 -28.33 -0.31 6.92
C ARG A 61 -28.74 1.10 6.50
N MET A 62 -27.80 2.05 6.50
CA MET A 62 -28.07 3.42 6.03
C MET A 62 -28.54 3.42 4.58
N LYS A 63 -27.90 2.67 3.68
CA LYS A 63 -28.31 2.60 2.26
C LYS A 63 -29.69 2.01 2.08
N ARG A 64 -30.09 1.00 2.86
CA ARG A 64 -31.45 0.48 2.86
C ARG A 64 -32.48 1.52 3.30
N MET A 65 -32.18 2.27 4.36
CA MET A 65 -33.01 3.40 4.80
C MET A 65 -33.08 4.53 3.76
N GLN A 66 -32.03 4.70 2.93
CA GLN A 66 -32.05 5.61 1.79
C GLN A 66 -32.82 5.07 0.58
N GLY A 67 -33.45 3.91 0.70
CA GLY A 67 -34.32 3.31 -0.31
C GLY A 67 -33.61 2.47 -1.38
N TYR A 68 -32.32 2.16 -1.23
CA TYR A 68 -31.62 1.27 -2.14
C TYR A 68 -32.03 -0.19 -1.94
N ASN A 69 -31.91 -0.98 -3.01
CA ASN A 69 -31.86 -2.44 -2.93
C ASN A 69 -30.40 -2.84 -2.67
N VAL A 70 -30.09 -3.25 -1.43
CA VAL A 70 -28.72 -3.47 -0.99
C VAL A 70 -28.38 -4.94 -1.01
N LEU A 71 -27.40 -5.33 -1.83
CA LEU A 71 -26.76 -6.65 -1.78
C LEU A 71 -25.57 -6.57 -0.81
N TYR A 72 -25.72 -7.26 0.32
CA TYR A 72 -24.67 -7.41 1.33
C TYR A 72 -24.58 -8.89 1.72
N PRO A 73 -23.90 -9.71 0.91
CA PRO A 73 -23.84 -11.16 1.07
C PRO A 73 -22.69 -11.62 1.95
N MET A 74 -22.72 -12.87 2.37
CA MET A 74 -21.65 -13.56 3.07
C MET A 74 -21.49 -14.98 2.56
N GLY A 75 -20.26 -15.48 2.56
CA GLY A 75 -19.87 -16.84 2.18
C GLY A 75 -18.51 -17.21 2.80
N TRP A 76 -17.90 -18.29 2.30
CA TRP A 76 -16.73 -18.91 2.95
C TRP A 76 -15.63 -19.24 1.95
N ASP A 77 -14.43 -18.69 2.16
CA ASP A 77 -13.23 -19.14 1.44
C ASP A 77 -12.61 -20.32 2.22
N ALA A 78 -13.03 -21.52 1.86
CA ALA A 78 -12.88 -22.70 2.71
C ALA A 78 -11.85 -23.71 2.19
N PHE A 79 -11.31 -23.54 0.98
CA PHE A 79 -10.19 -24.33 0.47
C PHE A 79 -8.83 -23.76 0.92
N GLY A 80 -7.79 -24.55 0.76
CA GLY A 80 -6.40 -24.15 0.90
C GLY A 80 -5.69 -24.64 2.15
N ALA A 81 -4.41 -24.31 2.23
CA ALA A 81 -3.48 -24.81 3.24
C ALA A 81 -3.87 -24.51 4.70
N PRO A 82 -4.46 -23.34 5.04
CA PRO A 82 -4.81 -23.08 6.44
C PRO A 82 -5.84 -24.04 7.00
N ALA A 83 -6.89 -24.36 6.23
CA ALA A 83 -7.93 -25.31 6.62
C ALA A 83 -7.39 -26.75 6.68
N GLU A 84 -6.57 -27.15 5.70
CA GLU A 84 -5.91 -28.46 5.67
C GLU A 84 -5.00 -28.66 6.88
N GLN A 85 -4.17 -27.68 7.23
CA GLN A 85 -3.28 -27.74 8.39
C GLN A 85 -4.03 -27.78 9.71
N TYR A 86 -5.12 -27.02 9.84
CA TYR A 86 -5.99 -27.09 11.00
C TYR A 86 -6.55 -28.50 11.17
N ALA A 87 -6.99 -29.10 10.07
CA ALA A 87 -7.53 -30.46 10.07
C ALA A 87 -6.47 -31.51 10.45
N ILE A 88 -5.27 -31.45 9.83
CA ILE A 88 -4.14 -32.34 10.17
C ILE A 88 -3.77 -32.22 11.65
N LYS A 89 -3.66 -31.01 12.18
CA LYS A 89 -3.30 -30.76 13.58
C LYS A 89 -4.33 -31.33 14.56
N ASN A 90 -5.61 -31.31 14.19
CA ASN A 90 -6.70 -31.79 15.04
C ASN A 90 -7.12 -33.22 14.72
N HIS A 91 -6.44 -33.91 13.77
CA HIS A 91 -6.74 -35.28 13.35
C HIS A 91 -8.18 -35.48 12.89
N ILE A 92 -8.71 -34.52 12.13
CA ILE A 92 -10.05 -34.56 11.55
C ILE A 92 -9.97 -34.34 10.04
N HIS A 93 -11.01 -34.74 9.29
CA HIS A 93 -11.02 -34.46 7.86
C HIS A 93 -11.26 -32.96 7.57
N PRO A 94 -10.57 -32.34 6.59
CA PRO A 94 -10.74 -30.90 6.28
C PRO A 94 -12.19 -30.49 6.04
N LYS A 95 -12.97 -31.34 5.39
CA LYS A 95 -14.40 -31.12 5.15
C LYS A 95 -15.20 -30.92 6.43
N ASP A 96 -14.93 -31.76 7.44
CA ASP A 96 -15.63 -31.68 8.73
C ASP A 96 -15.16 -30.49 9.55
N ALA A 97 -13.84 -30.24 9.57
CA ALA A 97 -13.26 -29.07 10.19
C ALA A 97 -13.86 -27.76 9.66
N VAL A 98 -13.93 -27.65 8.34
CA VAL A 98 -14.50 -26.47 7.66
C VAL A 98 -15.98 -26.31 8.01
N LYS A 99 -16.76 -27.39 7.99
CA LYS A 99 -18.20 -27.36 8.32
C LYS A 99 -18.45 -26.87 9.75
N GLU A 100 -17.70 -27.37 10.73
CA GLU A 100 -17.80 -26.94 12.12
C GLU A 100 -17.42 -25.47 12.31
N ASN A 101 -16.31 -25.08 11.69
CA ASN A 101 -15.84 -23.70 11.76
C ASN A 101 -16.84 -22.71 11.10
N ILE A 102 -17.39 -23.05 9.94
CA ILE A 102 -18.44 -22.25 9.28
C ILE A 102 -19.64 -22.06 10.21
N ALA A 103 -20.10 -23.11 10.88
CA ALA A 103 -21.22 -23.00 11.80
C ALA A 103 -20.94 -22.02 12.93
N THR A 104 -19.77 -22.09 13.54
CA THR A 104 -19.33 -21.16 14.60
C THR A 104 -19.24 -19.71 14.11
N PHE A 105 -18.56 -19.48 12.99
CA PHE A 105 -18.45 -18.12 12.41
C PHE A 105 -19.82 -17.52 12.08
N LYS A 106 -20.69 -18.32 11.52
CA LYS A 106 -22.05 -17.89 11.15
C LYS A 106 -22.88 -17.52 12.37
N GLU A 107 -22.80 -18.31 13.45
CA GLU A 107 -23.47 -18.01 14.69
C GLU A 107 -22.96 -16.68 15.29
N GLN A 108 -21.66 -16.51 15.39
CA GLN A 108 -21.05 -15.27 15.86
C GLN A 108 -21.46 -14.04 15.03
N MET A 109 -21.52 -14.17 13.71
CA MET A 109 -21.97 -13.08 12.83
C MET A 109 -23.44 -12.74 13.04
N LYS A 110 -24.28 -13.76 13.28
CA LYS A 110 -25.70 -13.56 13.60
C LYS A 110 -25.86 -12.91 14.97
N ASP A 111 -25.09 -13.32 15.96
CA ASP A 111 -25.12 -12.76 17.31
C ASP A 111 -24.68 -11.29 17.36
N LEU A 112 -23.77 -10.89 16.46
CA LEU A 112 -23.39 -9.50 16.26
C LEU A 112 -24.45 -8.70 15.45
N GLY A 113 -25.50 -9.36 14.94
CA GLY A 113 -26.60 -8.72 14.25
C GLY A 113 -26.25 -8.14 12.91
N PHE A 114 -25.28 -8.70 12.18
CA PHE A 114 -24.93 -8.23 10.83
C PHE A 114 -26.07 -8.49 9.84
N SER A 115 -26.36 -7.52 8.99
CA SER A 115 -27.45 -7.53 8.03
C SER A 115 -27.10 -8.23 6.71
N PHE A 116 -26.38 -9.36 6.79
CA PHE A 116 -26.05 -10.13 5.60
C PHE A 116 -27.28 -10.76 4.95
N ASP A 117 -27.27 -10.84 3.63
CA ASP A 117 -28.22 -11.66 2.85
C ASP A 117 -27.75 -13.13 2.85
N TRP A 118 -28.16 -13.87 3.87
CA TRP A 118 -27.83 -15.29 4.02
C TRP A 118 -28.47 -16.20 2.97
N THR A 119 -29.41 -15.70 2.17
CA THR A 119 -29.99 -16.48 1.07
C THR A 119 -29.03 -16.70 -0.07
N ARG A 120 -27.93 -15.93 -0.12
CA ARG A 120 -26.89 -16.03 -1.15
C ARG A 120 -25.60 -16.69 -0.66
N GLU A 121 -25.66 -17.30 0.52
CA GLU A 121 -24.52 -17.98 1.13
C GLU A 121 -24.06 -19.17 0.28
N PHE A 122 -22.73 -19.30 0.16
CA PHE A 122 -22.06 -20.49 -0.39
C PHE A 122 -20.64 -20.61 0.21
N SER A 123 -20.04 -21.79 0.05
CA SER A 123 -18.64 -22.06 0.33
C SER A 123 -17.88 -22.33 -0.96
N THR A 124 -16.62 -21.91 -1.04
CA THR A 124 -15.75 -22.28 -2.18
C THR A 124 -15.57 -23.80 -2.28
N THR A 125 -15.85 -24.55 -1.19
CA THR A 125 -15.83 -26.03 -1.17
C THR A 125 -17.10 -26.69 -1.64
N ASP A 126 -18.15 -25.92 -1.93
CA ASP A 126 -19.40 -26.49 -2.45
C ASP A 126 -19.22 -26.92 -3.92
N PRO A 127 -19.56 -28.16 -4.28
CA PRO A 127 -19.44 -28.66 -5.65
C PRO A 127 -20.13 -27.76 -6.69
N GLU A 128 -21.28 -27.20 -6.33
CA GLU A 128 -22.06 -26.26 -7.16
C GLU A 128 -21.33 -24.93 -7.38
N TYR A 129 -20.41 -24.57 -6.48
CA TYR A 129 -19.57 -23.39 -6.62
C TYR A 129 -18.31 -23.70 -7.44
N TYR A 130 -17.45 -24.64 -6.97
CA TYR A 130 -16.17 -24.86 -7.63
C TYR A 130 -16.25 -25.54 -9.00
N LYS A 131 -17.40 -26.13 -9.35
CA LYS A 131 -17.72 -26.48 -10.74
C LYS A 131 -17.42 -25.30 -11.68
N TRP A 132 -17.79 -24.10 -11.28
CA TRP A 132 -17.62 -22.92 -12.10
C TRP A 132 -16.19 -22.37 -12.06
N THR A 133 -15.45 -22.53 -10.97
CA THR A 133 -14.02 -22.25 -10.96
C THR A 133 -13.29 -23.19 -11.94
N GLN A 134 -13.61 -24.46 -11.91
CA GLN A 134 -13.07 -25.46 -12.85
C GLN A 134 -13.43 -25.14 -14.30
N TRP A 135 -14.68 -24.77 -14.56
CA TRP A 135 -15.11 -24.37 -15.89
C TRP A 135 -14.36 -23.14 -16.39
N GLN A 136 -14.19 -22.13 -15.54
CA GLN A 136 -13.42 -20.93 -15.89
C GLN A 136 -11.95 -21.26 -16.16
N PHE A 137 -11.34 -22.18 -15.40
CA PHE A 137 -10.00 -22.67 -15.70
C PHE A 137 -9.93 -23.30 -17.09
N LEU A 138 -10.92 -24.08 -17.49
CA LEU A 138 -11.01 -24.63 -18.84
C LEU A 138 -11.10 -23.54 -19.92
N GLN A 139 -11.75 -22.41 -19.62
CA GLN A 139 -11.75 -21.26 -20.53
C GLN A 139 -10.36 -20.63 -20.63
N PHE A 140 -9.64 -20.45 -19.52
CA PHE A 140 -8.23 -20.01 -19.55
C PHE A 140 -7.39 -20.94 -20.43
N TYR A 141 -7.54 -22.24 -20.29
CA TYR A 141 -6.82 -23.21 -21.09
C TYR A 141 -7.18 -23.14 -22.58
N LYS A 142 -8.45 -23.10 -22.91
CA LYS A 142 -8.94 -22.99 -24.30
C LYS A 142 -8.44 -21.75 -25.02
N HIS A 143 -8.25 -20.65 -24.31
CA HIS A 143 -7.76 -19.39 -24.86
C HIS A 143 -6.23 -19.25 -24.73
N GLY A 144 -5.50 -20.30 -24.37
CA GLY A 144 -4.03 -20.31 -24.28
C GLY A 144 -3.46 -19.51 -23.10
N MET A 145 -4.32 -19.11 -22.16
CA MET A 145 -3.93 -18.36 -20.97
C MET A 145 -3.41 -19.27 -19.84
N ALA A 146 -3.86 -20.53 -19.79
CA ALA A 146 -3.33 -21.54 -18.87
C ALA A 146 -2.35 -22.45 -19.61
N TYR A 147 -1.17 -22.66 -19.05
CA TYR A 147 -0.14 -23.54 -19.60
C TYR A 147 0.62 -24.24 -18.48
N LYS A 148 1.31 -25.34 -18.79
CA LYS A 148 2.14 -26.06 -17.83
C LYS A 148 3.63 -25.90 -18.18
N ASP A 149 4.42 -25.52 -17.18
CA ASP A 149 5.86 -25.32 -17.33
C ASP A 149 6.62 -25.86 -16.12
N THR A 150 7.92 -26.07 -16.26
CA THR A 150 8.81 -26.51 -15.19
C THR A 150 9.62 -25.32 -14.71
N ILE A 151 9.41 -24.95 -13.44
CA ILE A 151 10.02 -23.79 -12.83
C ILE A 151 10.69 -24.16 -11.49
N PRO A 152 11.76 -23.46 -11.09
CA PRO A 152 12.31 -23.60 -9.75
C PRO A 152 11.34 -23.04 -8.70
N VAL A 153 11.09 -23.83 -7.66
CA VAL A 153 10.21 -23.48 -6.52
C VAL A 153 10.96 -23.66 -5.21
N ASN A 154 10.59 -22.85 -4.20
CA ASN A 154 11.08 -23.04 -2.84
C ASN A 154 10.50 -24.33 -2.25
N TRP A 155 11.34 -25.26 -1.86
CA TRP A 155 10.95 -26.56 -1.35
C TRP A 155 11.45 -26.76 0.09
N CYS A 156 10.56 -27.09 1.01
CA CYS A 156 10.92 -27.54 2.34
C CYS A 156 10.99 -29.08 2.39
N PRO A 157 12.17 -29.69 2.58
CA PRO A 157 12.30 -31.14 2.62
C PRO A 157 11.58 -31.78 3.80
N THR A 158 11.50 -31.09 4.93
CA THR A 158 10.84 -31.55 6.17
C THR A 158 9.33 -31.47 6.08
N CYS A 159 8.78 -30.34 5.64
CA CYS A 159 7.34 -30.19 5.44
C CYS A 159 6.85 -30.83 4.15
N LYS A 160 7.75 -31.30 3.28
CA LYS A 160 7.44 -31.89 1.98
C LYS A 160 6.49 -31.04 1.14
N SER A 161 6.73 -29.73 1.11
CA SER A 161 5.83 -28.77 0.46
C SER A 161 6.59 -27.65 -0.25
N VAL A 162 5.96 -27.13 -1.31
CA VAL A 162 6.35 -25.89 -1.97
C VAL A 162 5.96 -24.73 -1.07
N LEU A 163 6.86 -23.77 -0.95
CA LEU A 163 6.70 -22.56 -0.15
C LEU A 163 6.64 -21.33 -1.05
N SER A 164 5.91 -20.32 -0.62
CA SER A 164 6.03 -18.98 -1.20
C SER A 164 7.39 -18.36 -0.85
N ASN A 165 7.76 -17.27 -1.50
CA ASN A 165 8.98 -16.54 -1.15
C ASN A 165 8.93 -15.99 0.28
N GLU A 166 7.74 -15.58 0.72
CA GLU A 166 7.49 -15.09 2.06
C GLU A 166 7.65 -16.20 3.12
N ASP A 167 7.14 -17.40 2.84
CA ASP A 167 7.24 -18.57 3.74
C ASP A 167 8.68 -19.14 3.81
N ALA A 168 9.53 -18.75 2.89
CA ALA A 168 10.93 -19.19 2.76
C ALA A 168 11.94 -18.07 3.06
N ALA A 169 11.51 -17.00 3.69
CA ALA A 169 12.38 -15.87 4.02
C ALA A 169 13.55 -16.30 4.91
N GLY A 170 14.74 -15.80 4.59
CA GLY A 170 15.97 -16.19 5.31
C GLY A 170 16.46 -17.60 4.98
N GLY A 171 15.98 -18.24 3.90
CA GLY A 171 16.41 -19.58 3.49
C GLY A 171 15.92 -20.71 4.39
N VAL A 172 15.02 -20.41 5.30
CA VAL A 172 14.43 -21.37 6.25
C VAL A 172 12.91 -21.41 6.12
N CYS A 173 12.35 -22.58 6.35
CA CYS A 173 10.90 -22.74 6.37
C CYS A 173 10.31 -22.08 7.61
N GLU A 174 9.43 -21.09 7.44
CA GLU A 174 8.76 -20.39 8.54
C GLU A 174 8.04 -21.37 9.51
N ARG A 175 7.59 -22.50 9.01
CA ARG A 175 6.81 -23.49 9.78
C ARG A 175 7.65 -24.39 10.65
N CYS A 176 8.76 -24.93 10.12
CA CYS A 176 9.54 -25.96 10.81
C CYS A 176 11.00 -25.56 11.04
N GLY A 177 11.44 -24.38 10.58
CA GLY A 177 12.82 -23.90 10.72
C GLY A 177 13.86 -24.64 9.88
N SER A 178 13.46 -25.62 9.06
CA SER A 178 14.40 -26.37 8.22
C SER A 178 14.87 -25.54 7.02
N ALA A 179 16.11 -25.80 6.58
CA ALA A 179 16.65 -25.20 5.38
C ALA A 179 15.78 -25.50 4.15
N VAL A 180 15.48 -24.45 3.38
CA VAL A 180 14.72 -24.52 2.14
C VAL A 180 15.69 -24.72 0.97
N VAL A 181 15.29 -25.54 0.01
CA VAL A 181 16.06 -25.78 -1.21
C VAL A 181 15.25 -25.39 -2.45
N GLN A 182 15.92 -24.99 -3.52
CA GLN A 182 15.29 -24.84 -4.82
C GLN A 182 15.09 -26.21 -5.46
N LYS A 183 13.88 -26.48 -5.95
CA LYS A 183 13.52 -27.71 -6.65
C LYS A 183 12.75 -27.39 -7.91
N GLU A 184 13.16 -27.92 -9.03
CA GLU A 184 12.36 -27.80 -10.25
C GLU A 184 11.09 -28.64 -10.13
N LYS A 185 9.95 -28.00 -10.41
CA LYS A 185 8.64 -28.63 -10.42
C LYS A 185 7.80 -28.17 -11.58
N SER A 186 7.08 -29.12 -12.17
CA SER A 186 6.09 -28.81 -13.19
C SER A 186 4.88 -28.14 -12.53
N GLN A 187 4.50 -26.95 -13.01
CA GLN A 187 3.44 -26.11 -12.46
C GLN A 187 2.48 -25.66 -13.56
N TRP A 188 1.18 -25.58 -13.25
CA TRP A 188 0.25 -24.80 -14.05
C TRP A 188 0.47 -23.33 -13.79
N MET A 189 0.46 -22.55 -14.87
CA MET A 189 0.68 -21.11 -14.88
C MET A 189 -0.49 -20.43 -15.59
N LEU A 190 -0.88 -19.25 -15.12
CA LEU A 190 -1.78 -18.36 -15.87
C LEU A 190 -0.99 -17.14 -16.37
N ARG A 191 -1.15 -16.79 -17.66
CA ARG A 191 -0.47 -15.67 -18.36
C ARG A 191 -0.99 -14.31 -17.87
N MET A 192 -0.82 -14.05 -16.60
CA MET A 192 -1.22 -12.80 -15.98
C MET A 192 -0.38 -11.62 -16.47
N SER A 193 0.88 -11.86 -16.83
CA SER A 193 1.79 -10.85 -17.37
C SER A 193 1.27 -10.21 -18.66
N ASP A 194 0.51 -10.93 -19.48
CA ASP A 194 -0.10 -10.42 -20.70
C ASP A 194 -1.14 -9.31 -20.43
N TYR A 195 -1.65 -9.24 -19.19
CA TYR A 195 -2.63 -8.25 -18.74
C TYR A 195 -2.01 -7.06 -18.00
N SER A 196 -0.67 -6.97 -17.93
CA SER A 196 0.02 -5.92 -17.15
C SER A 196 -0.43 -4.51 -17.52
N GLU A 197 -0.51 -4.20 -18.81
CA GLU A 197 -0.93 -2.87 -19.29
C GLU A 197 -2.43 -2.63 -19.07
N ASP A 198 -3.25 -3.64 -19.28
CA ASP A 198 -4.70 -3.58 -19.07
C ASP A 198 -5.05 -3.38 -17.60
N LEU A 199 -4.33 -4.06 -16.69
CA LEU A 199 -4.48 -3.88 -15.25
C LEU A 199 -4.06 -2.48 -14.79
N LEU A 200 -3.03 -1.90 -15.39
CA LEU A 200 -2.63 -0.51 -15.10
C LEU A 200 -3.69 0.48 -15.57
N LYS A 201 -4.10 0.39 -16.84
CA LYS A 201 -5.12 1.28 -17.42
C LYS A 201 -6.47 1.15 -16.73
N GLY A 202 -6.85 -0.08 -16.34
CA GLY A 202 -8.11 -0.32 -15.65
C GLY A 202 -8.22 0.38 -14.28
N LEU A 203 -7.11 0.80 -13.65
CA LEU A 203 -7.15 1.57 -12.42
C LEU A 203 -7.80 2.95 -12.60
N ASP A 204 -7.75 3.52 -13.80
CA ASP A 204 -8.39 4.80 -14.12
C ASP A 204 -9.91 4.68 -14.11
N ASP A 205 -10.45 3.49 -14.38
CA ASP A 205 -11.87 3.17 -14.36
C ASP A 205 -12.37 2.75 -12.95
N THR A 206 -11.57 2.97 -11.91
CA THR A 206 -11.89 2.64 -10.52
C THR A 206 -11.82 3.84 -9.60
N ASN A 207 -12.60 3.81 -8.52
CA ASN A 207 -12.53 4.74 -7.40
C ASN A 207 -11.78 4.11 -6.20
N PHE A 208 -10.66 3.43 -6.48
CA PHE A 208 -9.82 2.87 -5.42
C PHE A 208 -9.09 3.96 -4.67
N ALA A 209 -8.90 3.76 -3.36
CA ALA A 209 -8.05 4.63 -2.57
C ALA A 209 -6.64 4.69 -3.18
N GLU A 210 -6.01 5.88 -3.16
CA GLU A 210 -4.71 6.12 -3.81
C GLU A 210 -3.63 5.11 -3.39
N ARG A 211 -3.56 4.79 -2.10
CA ARG A 211 -2.63 3.78 -1.58
C ARG A 211 -2.83 2.38 -2.19
N VAL A 212 -4.08 2.04 -2.56
CA VAL A 212 -4.40 0.76 -3.22
C VAL A 212 -3.92 0.79 -4.66
N LYS A 213 -4.18 1.89 -5.39
CA LYS A 213 -3.68 2.09 -6.76
C LYS A 213 -2.16 2.02 -6.82
N LEU A 214 -1.48 2.79 -5.97
CA LEU A 214 -0.02 2.78 -5.87
C LEU A 214 0.54 1.40 -5.53
N GLY A 215 -0.11 0.67 -4.63
CA GLY A 215 0.27 -0.71 -4.30
C GLY A 215 0.25 -1.63 -5.52
N GLN A 216 -0.77 -1.55 -6.36
CA GLN A 216 -0.86 -2.34 -7.59
C GLN A 216 0.10 -1.87 -8.68
N ILE A 217 0.24 -0.54 -8.89
CA ILE A 217 1.19 0.03 -9.84
C ILE A 217 2.61 -0.43 -9.51
N ASN A 218 3.01 -0.34 -8.26
CA ASN A 218 4.34 -0.76 -7.82
C ASN A 218 4.57 -2.28 -7.96
N TRP A 219 3.52 -3.09 -7.73
CA TRP A 219 3.59 -4.54 -7.91
C TRP A 219 3.70 -4.93 -9.37
N ILE A 220 2.89 -4.35 -10.26
CA ILE A 220 2.97 -4.56 -11.71
C ILE A 220 4.33 -4.06 -12.21
N GLY A 221 4.79 -2.92 -11.70
CA GLY A 221 6.14 -2.43 -11.87
C GLY A 221 6.53 -2.22 -13.33
N LYS A 222 5.72 -1.43 -14.05
CA LYS A 222 6.02 -1.03 -15.42
C LYS A 222 7.31 -0.21 -15.48
N SER A 223 8.23 -0.60 -16.34
CA SER A 223 9.49 0.10 -16.60
C SER A 223 9.67 0.26 -18.09
N THR A 224 9.80 1.51 -18.56
CA THR A 224 10.16 1.83 -19.94
C THR A 224 11.66 2.05 -20.02
N GLY A 225 12.32 1.44 -20.98
CA GLY A 225 13.77 1.51 -21.13
C GLY A 225 14.22 0.95 -22.48
N ALA A 226 15.43 0.45 -22.52
CA ALA A 226 16.03 -0.13 -23.71
C ALA A 226 16.56 -1.55 -23.48
N HIS A 227 16.38 -2.42 -24.45
CA HIS A 227 17.23 -3.58 -24.64
C HIS A 227 18.52 -3.17 -25.35
N ILE A 228 19.67 -3.51 -24.77
CA ILE A 228 20.98 -3.23 -25.36
C ILE A 228 21.76 -4.52 -25.50
N THR A 229 22.26 -4.81 -26.66
CA THR A 229 22.99 -6.03 -26.99
C THR A 229 24.50 -5.82 -26.93
N PHE A 230 25.15 -6.57 -26.05
CA PHE A 230 26.60 -6.60 -25.90
C PHE A 230 27.17 -7.85 -26.58
N LYS A 231 28.26 -7.68 -27.37
CA LYS A 231 29.05 -8.78 -27.89
C LYS A 231 30.05 -9.25 -26.85
N ILE A 232 30.30 -10.53 -26.78
CA ILE A 232 31.33 -11.09 -25.88
C ILE A 232 32.67 -11.19 -26.69
N ASP A 233 33.71 -10.56 -26.16
CA ASP A 233 35.00 -10.53 -26.79
C ASP A 233 35.57 -11.94 -26.96
N GLY A 234 36.09 -12.26 -28.15
CA GLY A 234 36.62 -13.57 -28.47
C GLY A 234 35.59 -14.71 -28.65
N HIS A 235 34.29 -14.40 -28.56
CA HIS A 235 33.21 -15.36 -28.75
C HIS A 235 32.22 -14.89 -29.83
N ASP A 236 31.62 -15.85 -30.55
CA ASP A 236 30.49 -15.56 -31.44
C ASP A 236 29.14 -15.49 -30.67
N LYS A 237 29.16 -14.94 -29.48
CA LYS A 237 28.04 -14.85 -28.57
C LYS A 237 27.74 -13.42 -28.24
N LYS A 238 26.48 -13.18 -27.94
CA LYS A 238 25.98 -11.89 -27.46
C LYS A 238 24.92 -12.08 -26.40
N PHE A 239 24.81 -11.14 -25.46
CA PHE A 239 23.73 -11.08 -24.49
C PHE A 239 23.07 -9.72 -24.51
N THR A 240 21.81 -9.64 -24.05
CA THR A 240 21.04 -8.41 -24.01
C THR A 240 20.82 -8.00 -22.57
N VAL A 241 20.96 -6.73 -22.26
CA VAL A 241 20.61 -6.13 -20.99
C VAL A 241 19.34 -5.29 -21.14
N PHE A 242 18.58 -5.14 -20.08
CA PHE A 242 17.52 -4.15 -19.99
C PHE A 242 17.96 -3.02 -19.04
N THR A 243 17.79 -1.78 -19.48
CA THR A 243 18.06 -0.61 -18.64
C THR A 243 17.02 0.49 -18.87
N THR A 244 16.62 1.18 -17.79
CA THR A 244 15.81 2.40 -17.86
C THR A 244 16.66 3.65 -18.10
N ARG A 245 18.01 3.50 -18.05
CA ARG A 245 18.99 4.57 -18.17
C ARG A 245 19.98 4.28 -19.32
N CYS A 246 19.44 4.05 -20.53
CA CYS A 246 20.28 3.84 -21.71
C CYS A 246 21.17 5.07 -22.04
N ASP A 247 20.77 6.25 -21.60
CA ASP A 247 21.50 7.50 -21.67
C ASP A 247 22.88 7.45 -20.97
N THR A 248 23.04 6.59 -19.96
CA THR A 248 24.30 6.45 -19.20
C THR A 248 25.24 5.37 -19.75
N LEU A 249 24.96 4.77 -20.90
CA LEU A 249 25.71 3.65 -21.48
C LEU A 249 27.21 3.94 -21.69
N TYR A 250 27.59 5.19 -21.96
CA TYR A 250 28.99 5.61 -22.05
C TYR A 250 29.78 5.42 -20.72
N GLY A 251 29.08 5.46 -19.59
CA GLY A 251 29.62 5.25 -18.25
C GLY A 251 29.62 3.77 -17.80
N ALA A 252 29.14 2.85 -18.63
CA ALA A 252 29.15 1.44 -18.30
C ALA A 252 30.58 0.88 -18.30
N THR A 253 31.05 0.42 -17.13
CA THR A 253 32.42 -0.04 -16.94
C THR A 253 32.54 -1.54 -16.68
N TYR A 254 31.43 -2.23 -16.44
CA TYR A 254 31.37 -3.69 -16.37
C TYR A 254 29.95 -4.19 -16.66
N CYS A 255 29.80 -5.49 -16.89
CA CYS A 255 28.52 -6.17 -16.98
C CYS A 255 28.41 -7.24 -15.91
N VAL A 256 27.18 -7.50 -15.46
CA VAL A 256 26.91 -8.60 -14.51
C VAL A 256 25.86 -9.53 -15.10
N LEU A 257 26.14 -10.81 -15.06
CA LEU A 257 25.22 -11.88 -15.44
C LEU A 257 24.72 -12.60 -14.19
N ALA A 258 23.50 -13.10 -14.25
CA ALA A 258 22.98 -13.99 -13.23
C ALA A 258 23.86 -15.28 -13.16
N PRO A 259 24.10 -15.86 -11.98
CA PRO A 259 24.86 -17.11 -11.85
C PRO A 259 24.29 -18.26 -12.67
N GLU A 260 23.00 -18.26 -12.96
CA GLU A 260 22.26 -19.24 -13.75
C GLU A 260 22.24 -18.92 -15.26
N HIS A 261 22.85 -17.83 -15.69
CA HIS A 261 22.77 -17.40 -17.09
C HIS A 261 23.45 -18.43 -18.01
N LYS A 262 22.77 -18.78 -19.10
CA LYS A 262 23.11 -19.88 -20.03
C LYS A 262 24.53 -19.84 -20.60
N TYR A 263 25.18 -18.70 -20.66
CA TYR A 263 26.51 -18.55 -21.26
C TYR A 263 27.66 -18.64 -20.26
N ILE A 264 27.42 -18.63 -18.95
CA ILE A 264 28.47 -18.54 -17.93
C ILE A 264 29.48 -19.69 -18.07
N ASP A 265 29.01 -20.92 -18.22
CA ASP A 265 29.90 -22.08 -18.30
C ASP A 265 30.74 -22.10 -19.59
N GLU A 266 30.29 -21.45 -20.66
CA GLU A 266 30.97 -21.36 -21.93
C GLU A 266 31.99 -20.21 -22.01
N ILE A 267 31.71 -19.10 -21.36
CA ILE A 267 32.56 -17.88 -21.45
C ILE A 267 33.57 -17.79 -20.32
N THR A 268 33.40 -18.58 -19.26
CA THR A 268 34.31 -18.56 -18.12
C THR A 268 35.65 -19.15 -18.53
N THR A 269 36.73 -18.40 -18.34
CA THR A 269 38.08 -18.86 -18.64
C THR A 269 38.53 -19.95 -17.67
N ASP A 270 39.48 -20.81 -18.10
CA ASP A 270 39.95 -21.94 -17.27
C ASP A 270 40.46 -21.49 -15.90
N GLU A 271 41.10 -20.33 -15.83
CA GLU A 271 41.63 -19.72 -14.61
C GLU A 271 40.55 -19.42 -13.58
N HIS A 272 39.33 -19.04 -13.99
CA HIS A 272 38.23 -18.61 -13.12
C HIS A 272 37.16 -19.70 -12.88
N LYS A 273 37.29 -20.89 -13.52
CA LYS A 273 36.28 -21.96 -13.47
C LYS A 273 35.95 -22.44 -12.06
N GLU A 274 36.93 -22.64 -11.23
CA GLU A 274 36.71 -23.15 -9.86
C GLU A 274 35.96 -22.15 -9.01
N GLU A 275 36.36 -20.88 -9.07
CA GLU A 275 35.74 -19.79 -8.32
C GLU A 275 34.32 -19.53 -8.75
N VAL A 276 34.05 -19.46 -10.06
CA VAL A 276 32.73 -19.32 -10.66
C VAL A 276 31.82 -20.48 -10.25
N LEU A 277 32.32 -21.74 -10.32
CA LEU A 277 31.51 -22.89 -9.93
C LEU A 277 31.15 -22.90 -8.44
N ALA A 278 32.11 -22.54 -7.58
CA ALA A 278 31.87 -22.41 -6.13
C ALA A 278 30.83 -21.33 -5.84
N TYR A 279 30.92 -20.18 -6.51
CA TYR A 279 29.97 -19.08 -6.35
C TYR A 279 28.57 -19.46 -6.86
N LYS A 280 28.45 -20.12 -8.03
CA LYS A 280 27.16 -20.63 -8.52
C LYS A 280 26.47 -21.53 -7.49
N LYS A 281 27.22 -22.46 -6.87
CA LYS A 281 26.70 -23.36 -5.82
C LYS A 281 26.22 -22.60 -4.59
N ALA A 282 26.97 -21.58 -4.15
CA ALA A 282 26.59 -20.76 -3.03
C ALA A 282 25.31 -19.93 -3.32
N CYS A 283 25.18 -19.41 -4.54
CA CYS A 283 23.99 -18.65 -4.96
C CYS A 283 22.75 -19.54 -5.08
N ALA A 284 22.89 -20.79 -5.50
CA ALA A 284 21.78 -21.74 -5.62
C ALA A 284 21.11 -22.08 -4.28
N LEU A 285 21.76 -21.79 -3.14
CA LEU A 285 21.20 -21.96 -1.80
C LEU A 285 20.42 -20.74 -1.30
N LYS A 286 20.45 -19.61 -2.03
CA LYS A 286 19.79 -18.35 -1.66
C LYS A 286 18.49 -18.18 -2.44
N ASN A 287 17.45 -17.66 -1.78
CA ASN A 287 16.22 -17.26 -2.47
C ASN A 287 16.30 -15.85 -3.08
N ASP A 288 15.34 -15.49 -3.93
CA ASP A 288 15.33 -14.20 -4.64
C ASP A 288 15.30 -12.98 -3.69
N MET A 289 14.63 -13.08 -2.52
CA MET A 289 14.62 -11.99 -1.54
C MET A 289 15.99 -11.76 -0.90
N GLU A 290 16.64 -12.84 -0.47
CA GLU A 290 17.99 -12.75 0.11
C GLU A 290 19.01 -12.23 -0.90
N ARG A 291 18.81 -12.53 -2.17
CA ARG A 291 19.69 -12.08 -3.26
C ARG A 291 19.51 -10.59 -3.56
N THR A 292 18.31 -10.04 -3.39
CA THR A 292 17.97 -8.63 -3.73
C THR A 292 17.94 -7.67 -2.56
N GLU A 293 18.32 -8.10 -1.35
CA GLU A 293 18.36 -7.25 -0.17
C GLU A 293 19.34 -6.08 -0.34
N LEU A 294 18.84 -4.84 -0.19
CA LEU A 294 19.59 -3.63 -0.49
C LEU A 294 20.79 -3.39 0.44
N ASN A 295 20.65 -3.73 1.72
CA ASN A 295 21.68 -3.48 2.75
C ASN A 295 22.75 -4.58 2.85
N LYS A 296 22.76 -5.53 1.94
CA LYS A 296 23.69 -6.64 1.94
C LYS A 296 24.99 -6.26 1.23
N GLU A 297 26.12 -6.74 1.78
CA GLU A 297 27.40 -6.64 1.11
C GLU A 297 27.37 -7.25 -0.29
N LYS A 298 27.79 -6.50 -1.30
CA LYS A 298 27.76 -6.95 -2.68
C LYS A 298 28.85 -8.01 -2.92
N THR A 299 28.46 -9.13 -3.48
CA THR A 299 29.35 -10.25 -3.80
C THR A 299 29.33 -10.55 -5.29
N GLY A 300 30.40 -11.11 -5.81
CA GLY A 300 30.49 -11.48 -7.21
C GLY A 300 31.84 -12.11 -7.56
N VAL A 301 31.93 -12.68 -8.73
CA VAL A 301 33.13 -13.33 -9.26
C VAL A 301 33.35 -12.93 -10.71
N PHE A 302 34.58 -12.61 -11.05
CA PHE A 302 34.97 -12.33 -12.45
C PHE A 302 34.99 -13.62 -13.26
N THR A 303 34.45 -13.58 -14.47
CA THR A 303 34.40 -14.76 -15.36
C THR A 303 35.68 -14.95 -16.19
N GLY A 304 36.59 -13.98 -16.22
CA GLY A 304 37.69 -13.90 -17.14
C GLY A 304 37.32 -13.38 -18.54
N ALA A 305 36.05 -13.25 -18.84
CA ALA A 305 35.54 -12.77 -20.12
C ALA A 305 35.20 -11.26 -20.10
N TYR A 306 35.14 -10.66 -21.26
CA TYR A 306 34.84 -9.26 -21.47
C TYR A 306 33.68 -9.06 -22.45
N ALA A 307 32.86 -8.07 -22.20
CA ALA A 307 31.86 -7.56 -23.11
C ALA A 307 32.41 -6.35 -23.88
N ILE A 308 31.91 -6.11 -25.07
CA ILE A 308 32.24 -4.93 -25.87
C ILE A 308 31.10 -3.93 -25.70
N ASN A 309 31.40 -2.78 -25.09
CA ASN A 309 30.42 -1.69 -24.97
C ASN A 309 30.09 -1.14 -26.37
N PRO A 310 28.84 -1.17 -26.84
CA PRO A 310 28.49 -0.85 -28.21
C PRO A 310 28.75 0.62 -28.59
N VAL A 311 28.66 1.59 -27.65
CA VAL A 311 28.81 3.02 -27.98
C VAL A 311 30.26 3.48 -28.16
N ASN A 312 31.23 2.79 -27.53
CA ASN A 312 32.63 3.24 -27.55
C ASN A 312 33.63 2.14 -27.88
N GLY A 313 33.18 0.91 -28.09
CA GLY A 313 34.02 -0.25 -28.44
C GLY A 313 34.93 -0.73 -27.31
N LYS A 314 34.87 -0.21 -26.12
CA LYS A 314 35.71 -0.60 -25.00
C LYS A 314 35.34 -1.97 -24.48
N LYS A 315 36.38 -2.74 -24.10
CA LYS A 315 36.22 -4.02 -23.41
C LYS A 315 35.94 -3.76 -21.94
N ILE A 316 34.84 -4.29 -21.45
CA ILE A 316 34.41 -4.17 -20.04
C ILE A 316 34.26 -5.58 -19.43
N PRO A 317 34.73 -5.84 -18.20
CA PRO A 317 34.74 -7.20 -17.63
C PRO A 317 33.30 -7.69 -17.35
N ILE A 318 33.13 -9.03 -17.47
CA ILE A 318 31.85 -9.70 -17.16
C ILE A 318 32.01 -10.41 -15.82
N TYR A 319 31.17 -10.02 -14.86
CA TYR A 319 31.06 -10.65 -13.55
C TYR A 319 29.78 -11.49 -13.45
N ILE A 320 29.75 -12.42 -12.51
CA ILE A 320 28.51 -13.00 -12.00
C ILE A 320 28.25 -12.47 -10.60
N SER A 321 26.99 -12.21 -10.28
CA SER A 321 26.61 -11.78 -8.95
C SER A 321 25.20 -12.24 -8.58
N ASP A 322 24.99 -12.49 -7.28
CA ASP A 322 23.71 -12.95 -6.74
C ASP A 322 22.60 -11.90 -6.79
N TYR A 323 22.92 -10.61 -6.88
CA TYR A 323 21.89 -9.58 -7.02
C TYR A 323 21.26 -9.46 -8.42
N VAL A 324 21.79 -10.18 -9.41
CA VAL A 324 21.18 -10.32 -10.74
C VAL A 324 20.40 -11.63 -10.81
N LEU A 325 19.11 -11.53 -11.09
CA LEU A 325 18.22 -12.69 -11.16
C LEU A 325 18.00 -13.12 -12.62
N ALA A 326 18.17 -14.40 -12.90
CA ALA A 326 17.86 -14.98 -14.22
C ALA A 326 16.35 -14.89 -14.55
N SER A 327 15.52 -14.85 -13.53
CA SER A 327 14.06 -14.75 -13.62
C SER A 327 13.53 -13.34 -13.85
N TYR A 328 14.39 -12.30 -13.84
CA TYR A 328 14.00 -10.91 -14.07
C TYR A 328 14.72 -10.30 -15.27
N GLY A 329 13.95 -9.75 -16.21
CA GLY A 329 14.50 -9.17 -17.43
C GLY A 329 15.23 -10.19 -18.29
N THR A 330 16.48 -9.88 -18.62
CA THR A 330 17.33 -10.73 -19.46
C THR A 330 18.32 -11.60 -18.67
N GLY A 331 18.32 -11.52 -17.34
CA GLY A 331 19.33 -12.15 -16.50
C GLY A 331 20.72 -11.52 -16.64
N ALA A 332 20.80 -10.30 -17.18
CA ALA A 332 22.03 -9.55 -17.41
C ALA A 332 21.79 -8.05 -17.18
N ILE A 333 22.79 -7.36 -16.64
CA ILE A 333 22.77 -5.90 -16.51
C ILE A 333 24.07 -5.30 -17.01
N MET A 334 24.01 -4.06 -17.50
CA MET A 334 25.16 -3.19 -17.57
C MET A 334 25.27 -2.42 -16.26
N ALA A 335 26.46 -2.13 -15.81
CA ALA A 335 26.70 -1.42 -14.55
C ALA A 335 27.37 -0.08 -14.80
N VAL A 336 26.81 0.97 -14.19
CA VAL A 336 27.27 2.35 -14.32
C VAL A 336 27.61 2.91 -12.93
N PRO A 337 28.80 2.61 -12.39
CA PRO A 337 29.15 2.90 -11.00
C PRO A 337 29.04 4.37 -10.58
N ALA A 338 29.21 5.30 -11.51
CA ALA A 338 29.09 6.73 -11.19
C ALA A 338 27.64 7.15 -10.92
N HIS A 339 26.63 6.38 -11.34
CA HIS A 339 25.23 6.79 -11.36
C HIS A 339 24.24 5.75 -10.79
N ASP A 340 24.76 4.70 -10.11
CA ASP A 340 24.00 3.70 -9.36
C ASP A 340 24.78 3.31 -8.11
N ASP A 341 24.19 3.45 -6.92
CA ASP A 341 24.88 3.19 -5.64
C ASP A 341 25.29 1.71 -5.49
N ARG A 342 24.47 0.79 -5.95
CA ARG A 342 24.77 -0.65 -5.92
C ARG A 342 25.97 -0.97 -6.80
N ASP A 343 26.02 -0.37 -7.99
CA ASP A 343 27.12 -0.55 -8.94
C ASP A 343 28.39 0.15 -8.43
N TYR A 344 28.23 1.29 -7.73
CA TYR A 344 29.32 2.02 -7.10
C TYR A 344 30.01 1.19 -6.00
N GLU A 345 29.23 0.61 -5.08
CA GLU A 345 29.75 -0.26 -4.00
C GLU A 345 30.49 -1.48 -4.60
N PHE A 346 29.92 -2.10 -5.62
CA PHE A 346 30.54 -3.23 -6.30
C PHE A 346 31.86 -2.81 -6.98
N ALA A 347 31.85 -1.71 -7.72
CA ALA A 347 33.05 -1.22 -8.41
C ALA A 347 34.17 -0.86 -7.44
N LYS A 348 33.85 -0.25 -6.32
CA LYS A 348 34.81 0.04 -5.23
C LYS A 348 35.44 -1.24 -4.69
N LYS A 349 34.61 -2.25 -4.39
CA LYS A 349 35.08 -3.55 -3.86
C LYS A 349 36.02 -4.29 -4.79
N PHE A 350 35.69 -4.29 -6.09
CA PHE A 350 36.46 -5.01 -7.11
C PHE A 350 37.47 -4.13 -7.86
N ASN A 351 37.67 -2.88 -7.41
CA ASN A 351 38.60 -1.90 -8.00
C ASN A 351 38.35 -1.68 -9.51
N ILE A 352 37.08 -1.58 -9.90
CA ILE A 352 36.64 -1.31 -11.27
C ILE A 352 36.59 0.21 -11.51
N PRO A 353 36.96 0.71 -12.70
CA PRO A 353 36.90 2.15 -13.00
C PRO A 353 35.49 2.72 -12.85
N ILE A 354 35.41 3.93 -12.29
CA ILE A 354 34.17 4.70 -12.15
C ILE A 354 34.26 5.90 -13.09
N ILE A 355 33.36 5.97 -14.07
CA ILE A 355 33.35 7.00 -15.11
C ILE A 355 32.07 7.82 -14.96
N GLN A 356 32.20 9.07 -14.57
CA GLN A 356 31.09 10.01 -14.51
C GLN A 356 30.65 10.45 -15.91
N VAL A 357 29.36 10.27 -16.23
CA VAL A 357 28.73 10.65 -17.50
C VAL A 357 27.55 11.60 -17.34
N LEU A 358 27.18 11.92 -16.11
CA LEU A 358 26.23 12.97 -15.77
C LEU A 358 26.91 13.97 -14.83
N GLU A 359 26.57 15.23 -15.00
CA GLU A 359 27.02 16.32 -14.15
C GLU A 359 25.79 16.90 -13.42
N GLU A 360 25.88 17.04 -12.12
CA GLU A 360 24.88 17.73 -11.31
C GLU A 360 24.89 19.23 -11.67
N VAL A 361 23.73 19.81 -11.95
CA VAL A 361 23.59 21.23 -12.26
C VAL A 361 22.78 21.90 -11.17
N THR A 362 23.29 23.00 -10.61
CA THR A 362 22.60 23.83 -9.64
C THR A 362 22.56 25.28 -10.12
N GLY A 363 21.57 26.05 -9.68
CA GLY A 363 21.33 27.39 -10.21
C GLY A 363 20.68 27.39 -11.60
N THR A 364 20.55 28.57 -12.17
CA THR A 364 19.92 28.75 -13.49
C THR A 364 20.97 29.21 -14.53
N PRO A 365 21.14 28.49 -15.64
CA PRO A 365 22.04 28.90 -16.71
C PRO A 365 21.63 30.22 -17.36
N HIS A 366 22.61 31.04 -17.71
CA HIS A 366 22.42 32.32 -18.40
C HIS A 366 23.37 32.48 -19.57
N ASP A 367 22.98 33.27 -20.56
CA ASP A 367 23.88 33.64 -21.66
C ASP A 367 25.07 34.45 -21.18
N ASN A 368 26.25 34.21 -21.77
CA ASN A 368 27.50 34.95 -21.49
C ASN A 368 28.09 34.77 -20.08
N GLU A 369 27.99 33.56 -19.53
CA GLU A 369 28.61 33.22 -18.24
C GLU A 369 30.15 33.14 -18.31
N ASN A 370 30.78 33.60 -17.23
CA ASN A 370 32.23 33.44 -17.06
C ASN A 370 32.51 32.05 -16.46
N LYS A 371 33.25 31.21 -17.16
CA LYS A 371 33.59 29.84 -16.69
C LYS A 371 34.78 29.88 -15.73
N LYS A 372 34.69 29.09 -14.67
CA LYS A 372 35.76 28.86 -13.67
C LYS A 372 35.71 27.43 -13.11
N ASN A 373 36.86 26.96 -12.66
CA ASN A 373 36.95 25.73 -11.90
C ASN A 373 37.15 26.06 -10.44
N SER A 374 36.43 25.39 -9.54
CA SER A 374 36.49 25.65 -8.09
C SER A 374 36.45 24.35 -7.28
N ILE A 375 36.63 24.51 -5.98
CA ILE A 375 36.41 23.42 -5.03
C ILE A 375 35.42 23.84 -3.94
N VAL A 376 34.80 22.85 -3.31
CA VAL A 376 34.16 22.95 -2.00
C VAL A 376 34.77 21.89 -1.09
N ALA A 377 35.40 22.31 0.00
CA ALA A 377 36.08 21.44 0.96
C ALA A 377 35.32 21.42 2.29
N ILE A 378 34.88 20.24 2.70
CA ILE A 378 34.17 19.99 3.95
C ILE A 378 35.15 19.34 4.92
N LEU A 379 35.46 20.01 6.03
CA LEU A 379 36.29 19.47 7.10
C LEU A 379 35.41 18.98 8.26
N TYR A 380 35.60 17.72 8.65
CA TYR A 380 34.80 17.04 9.67
C TYR A 380 35.66 16.59 10.87
N ASP A 381 35.17 16.87 12.07
CA ASP A 381 35.71 16.34 13.32
C ASP A 381 34.84 15.17 13.80
N GLU A 382 35.32 13.95 13.57
CA GLU A 382 34.67 12.72 13.97
C GLU A 382 34.50 12.59 15.49
N THR A 383 35.39 13.17 16.26
CA THR A 383 35.39 13.04 17.73
C THR A 383 34.28 13.85 18.40
N LYS A 384 33.88 14.95 17.77
CA LYS A 384 32.86 15.87 18.26
C LYS A 384 31.58 15.87 17.41
N ASP A 385 31.55 15.12 16.32
CA ASP A 385 30.48 15.12 15.29
C ASP A 385 30.16 16.55 14.80
N LYS A 386 31.21 17.31 14.45
CA LYS A 386 31.08 18.69 14.00
C LYS A 386 31.76 18.93 12.65
N TYR A 387 31.27 19.92 11.94
CA TYR A 387 31.74 20.34 10.64
C TYR A 387 32.26 21.77 10.71
N LEU A 388 33.38 22.04 10.04
CA LEU A 388 33.94 23.38 9.93
C LEU A 388 33.18 24.16 8.87
N THR A 389 32.79 25.38 9.20
CA THR A 389 32.12 26.31 8.30
C THR A 389 32.71 27.70 8.41
N ILE A 390 32.56 28.48 7.36
CA ILE A 390 32.91 29.89 7.28
C ILE A 390 31.60 30.68 7.35
N ASN A 391 31.52 31.66 8.24
CA ASN A 391 30.35 32.50 8.42
C ASN A 391 30.67 33.94 7.98
N TRP A 392 30.21 34.36 6.83
CA TRP A 392 30.42 35.71 6.27
C TRP A 392 29.48 36.72 6.95
N GLN A 393 30.02 37.72 7.61
CA GLN A 393 29.22 38.74 8.32
C GLN A 393 28.48 39.71 7.37
N ASP A 394 29.08 40.03 6.21
CA ASP A 394 28.59 41.05 5.29
C ASP A 394 28.05 40.51 3.92
N LYS A 395 28.28 39.24 3.57
CA LYS A 395 28.05 38.69 2.23
C LYS A 395 27.11 37.51 2.15
N GLY A 396 26.30 37.25 3.16
CA GLY A 396 25.14 36.39 2.96
C GLY A 396 25.23 34.95 3.42
N GLY A 397 25.83 34.65 4.57
CA GLY A 397 25.56 33.42 5.26
C GLY A 397 26.72 32.47 5.46
N ARG A 398 26.37 31.30 5.92
CA ARG A 398 27.30 30.21 6.27
C ARG A 398 27.59 29.32 5.06
N LEU A 399 28.90 29.04 4.84
CA LEU A 399 29.38 28.20 3.73
C LEU A 399 30.45 27.23 4.26
N PHE A 400 30.84 26.24 3.46
CA PHE A 400 32.06 25.47 3.63
C PHE A 400 33.24 26.21 2.98
N VAL A 401 34.46 25.74 3.21
CA VAL A 401 35.65 26.27 2.54
C VAL A 401 35.49 26.15 1.03
N GLY A 402 35.69 27.22 0.31
CA GLY A 402 35.57 27.26 -1.15
C GLY A 402 36.81 27.95 -1.76
N GLY A 403 37.19 27.57 -2.97
CA GLY A 403 38.33 28.18 -3.63
C GLY A 403 38.31 28.01 -5.14
N THR A 404 38.96 28.95 -5.84
CA THR A 404 39.20 28.87 -7.29
C THR A 404 40.53 28.15 -7.57
N ILE A 405 40.48 27.16 -8.46
CA ILE A 405 41.66 26.38 -8.87
C ILE A 405 42.56 27.29 -9.73
N LYS A 406 43.81 27.40 -9.34
CA LYS A 406 44.82 28.20 -10.07
C LYS A 406 45.40 27.42 -11.24
N ASP A 407 45.96 28.13 -12.25
CA ASP A 407 46.54 27.50 -13.42
C ASP A 407 47.68 26.50 -13.02
N GLY A 408 47.51 25.25 -13.42
CA GLY A 408 48.45 24.18 -13.10
C GLY A 408 48.23 23.51 -11.73
N GLU A 409 47.29 23.98 -10.95
CA GLU A 409 46.93 23.39 -9.62
C GLU A 409 45.94 22.23 -9.80
N SER A 410 46.11 21.15 -9.04
CA SER A 410 45.06 20.13 -8.96
C SER A 410 43.91 20.56 -8.06
N ALA A 411 42.70 20.03 -8.25
CA ALA A 411 41.55 20.32 -7.38
C ALA A 411 41.86 19.91 -5.91
N TYR A 412 42.56 18.80 -5.69
CA TYR A 412 42.96 18.35 -4.37
C TYR A 412 43.93 19.34 -3.72
N ASP A 413 44.99 19.80 -4.45
CA ASP A 413 45.98 20.76 -3.92
C ASP A 413 45.29 22.10 -3.60
N CYS A 414 44.36 22.55 -4.43
CA CYS A 414 43.53 23.72 -4.15
C CYS A 414 42.75 23.56 -2.85
N ALA A 415 42.05 22.42 -2.64
CA ALA A 415 41.26 22.17 -1.45
C ALA A 415 42.11 22.18 -0.18
N VAL A 416 43.31 21.56 -0.21
CA VAL A 416 44.28 21.58 0.90
C VAL A 416 44.80 22.98 1.17
N ARG A 417 45.12 23.76 0.11
CA ARG A 417 45.60 25.13 0.20
C ARG A 417 44.55 26.05 0.81
N GLU A 418 43.32 26.02 0.32
CA GLU A 418 42.22 26.88 0.80
C GLU A 418 41.87 26.55 2.27
N ILE A 419 41.84 25.26 2.67
CA ILE A 419 41.63 24.87 4.07
C ILE A 419 42.73 25.51 4.94
N LEU A 420 43.99 25.43 4.51
CA LEU A 420 45.11 26.01 5.27
C LEU A 420 45.05 27.54 5.31
N GLU A 421 44.78 28.19 4.17
CA GLU A 421 44.73 29.66 4.06
C GLU A 421 43.60 30.25 4.87
N GLU A 422 42.37 29.73 4.70
CA GLU A 422 41.15 30.24 5.33
C GLU A 422 40.98 29.83 6.78
N THR A 423 41.46 28.63 7.19
CA THR A 423 41.14 28.07 8.50
C THR A 423 42.37 27.81 9.38
N GLY A 424 43.57 27.76 8.79
CA GLY A 424 44.82 27.43 9.46
C GLY A 424 45.05 25.95 9.74
N TYR A 425 44.09 25.07 9.54
CA TYR A 425 44.19 23.61 9.79
C TYR A 425 45.11 22.97 8.75
N LYS A 426 46.16 22.29 9.19
CA LYS A 426 47.14 21.62 8.31
C LYS A 426 47.13 20.10 8.39
N ASN A 427 46.62 19.54 9.48
CA ASN A 427 46.61 18.09 9.71
C ASN A 427 45.26 17.48 9.37
N ILE A 428 45.05 17.31 8.09
CA ILE A 428 43.79 16.77 7.50
C ILE A 428 44.06 15.49 6.74
N GLU A 429 43.03 14.69 6.55
CA GLU A 429 43.06 13.46 5.80
C GLU A 429 41.88 13.39 4.86
N LEU A 430 42.12 13.14 3.58
CA LEU A 430 41.06 12.96 2.60
C LEU A 430 40.27 11.69 2.91
N VAL A 431 38.96 11.84 3.07
CA VAL A 431 38.02 10.74 3.24
C VAL A 431 37.42 10.36 1.89
N HIS A 432 36.87 11.37 1.17
CA HIS A 432 36.23 11.17 -0.14
C HIS A 432 36.46 12.39 -1.05
N GLU A 433 36.73 12.12 -2.33
CA GLU A 433 36.45 13.04 -3.41
C GLU A 433 34.99 12.84 -3.82
N LEU A 434 34.22 13.93 -3.95
CA LEU A 434 32.78 13.93 -4.19
C LEU A 434 32.49 14.22 -5.67
N PRO A 435 31.29 13.90 -6.17
CA PRO A 435 30.89 14.20 -7.54
C PRO A 435 31.04 15.69 -7.86
N LYS A 436 31.42 15.98 -9.10
CA LYS A 436 31.48 17.35 -9.61
C LYS A 436 30.09 17.93 -9.77
N ILE A 437 29.96 19.23 -9.49
CA ILE A 437 28.73 20.01 -9.61
C ILE A 437 28.98 21.20 -10.52
N ASN A 438 28.10 21.40 -11.48
CA ASN A 438 28.09 22.58 -12.33
C ASN A 438 27.11 23.60 -11.75
N HIS A 439 27.63 24.72 -11.25
CA HIS A 439 26.84 25.73 -10.53
C HIS A 439 26.77 27.05 -11.29
N HIS A 440 25.55 27.50 -11.53
CA HIS A 440 25.26 28.75 -12.20
C HIS A 440 24.78 29.79 -11.20
N TYR A 441 25.47 30.97 -11.14
CA TYR A 441 25.08 32.00 -10.20
C TYR A 441 25.43 33.39 -10.70
N TYR A 442 24.75 34.42 -10.19
CA TYR A 442 25.06 35.82 -10.40
C TYR A 442 25.86 36.37 -9.25
N ALA A 443 27.07 36.88 -9.54
CA ALA A 443 27.92 37.51 -8.56
C ALA A 443 27.63 39.03 -8.48
N TYR A 444 26.84 39.43 -7.50
CA TYR A 444 26.41 40.83 -7.31
C TYR A 444 27.58 41.79 -7.16
N ASN A 445 28.68 41.39 -6.50
CA ASN A 445 29.85 42.23 -6.33
C ASN A 445 30.68 42.42 -7.59
N LYS A 446 30.51 41.59 -8.60
CA LYS A 446 31.22 41.66 -9.91
C LYS A 446 30.30 42.00 -11.07
N ASP A 447 28.99 42.11 -10.84
CA ASP A 447 27.95 42.36 -11.86
C ASP A 447 28.10 41.40 -13.04
N LYS A 448 28.24 40.08 -12.75
CA LYS A 448 28.49 39.07 -13.80
C LYS A 448 27.88 37.71 -13.41
N TYR A 449 27.45 36.99 -14.43
CA TYR A 449 27.06 35.59 -14.32
C TYR A 449 28.30 34.68 -14.40
N PHE A 450 28.29 33.66 -13.58
CA PHE A 450 29.32 32.62 -13.53
C PHE A 450 28.74 31.25 -13.69
N ASN A 451 29.48 30.41 -14.42
CA ASN A 451 29.31 28.97 -14.47
C ASN A 451 30.60 28.39 -13.87
N ILE A 452 30.47 27.70 -12.73
CA ILE A 452 31.60 27.09 -12.06
C ILE A 452 31.47 25.56 -12.03
N GLU A 453 32.48 24.85 -12.55
CA GLU A 453 32.65 23.42 -12.31
C GLU A 453 33.35 23.26 -10.95
N SER A 454 32.64 22.75 -9.96
CA SER A 454 33.15 22.60 -8.60
C SER A 454 33.35 21.13 -8.22
N THR A 455 34.57 20.81 -7.75
CA THR A 455 34.87 19.50 -7.17
C THR A 455 34.71 19.53 -5.67
N GLY A 456 33.90 18.64 -5.11
CA GLY A 456 33.73 18.54 -3.65
C GLY A 456 34.76 17.62 -3.02
N PHE A 457 35.14 17.91 -1.77
CA PHE A 457 36.01 17.05 -0.97
C PHE A 457 35.52 16.95 0.46
N LEU A 458 35.56 15.74 1.04
CA LEU A 458 35.36 15.50 2.46
C LEU A 458 36.69 15.15 3.10
N PHE A 459 37.15 15.99 4.05
CA PHE A 459 38.34 15.76 4.84
C PHE A 459 37.97 15.49 6.30
N LYS A 460 38.81 14.69 6.98
CA LYS A 460 38.74 14.42 8.40
C LYS A 460 39.88 15.20 9.10
N LEU A 461 39.54 15.85 10.20
CA LEU A 461 40.55 16.51 11.05
C LEU A 461 41.31 15.45 11.86
N LYS A 462 42.67 15.50 11.78
CA LYS A 462 43.54 14.62 12.59
C LYS A 462 43.84 15.21 13.96
N ASN A 463 44.07 16.52 14.01
CA ASN A 463 44.29 17.27 15.26
C ASN A 463 44.01 18.76 15.05
N TYR A 464 43.93 19.51 16.13
CA TYR A 464 43.62 20.95 16.16
C TYR A 464 44.83 21.88 15.99
N GLU A 465 45.95 21.39 15.48
CA GLU A 465 47.11 22.21 15.22
C GLU A 465 46.83 23.15 14.05
N GLN A 466 46.97 24.46 14.27
CA GLN A 466 46.70 25.52 13.32
C GLN A 466 47.88 26.41 13.08
N ASP A 467 48.07 26.87 11.86
CA ASP A 467 48.91 28.02 11.52
C ASP A 467 48.02 29.29 11.49
N SER A 468 48.65 30.46 11.37
CA SER A 468 47.92 31.73 11.19
C SER A 468 47.20 31.72 9.85
N GLN A 469 45.96 32.15 9.84
CA GLN A 469 45.17 32.35 8.63
C GLN A 469 45.87 33.34 7.68
N LYS A 470 45.69 33.13 6.39
CA LYS A 470 46.22 34.04 5.35
C LYS A 470 45.05 34.48 4.48
N LEU A 471 44.30 35.45 4.96
CA LEU A 471 43.15 36.04 4.32
C LEU A 471 43.58 37.21 3.41
N ASP A 472 42.84 37.37 2.28
CA ASP A 472 42.97 38.55 1.45
C ASP A 472 42.33 39.78 2.12
N ASP A 473 42.73 41.01 1.73
CA ASP A 473 42.34 42.27 2.39
C ASP A 473 40.79 42.51 2.38
N ASP A 474 40.01 41.83 1.53
CA ASP A 474 38.57 41.94 1.41
C ASP A 474 37.81 40.71 2.00
N GLU A 475 38.52 39.81 2.70
CA GLU A 475 37.94 38.61 3.32
C GLU A 475 37.77 38.81 4.83
N ALA A 476 36.51 38.89 5.26
CA ALA A 476 36.13 38.99 6.67
C ALA A 476 35.03 37.98 7.00
N PHE A 477 35.42 36.90 7.69
CA PHE A 477 34.50 35.85 8.13
C PHE A 477 34.99 35.20 9.43
N ASP A 478 34.07 34.55 10.12
CA ASP A 478 34.37 33.74 11.31
C ASP A 478 34.41 32.25 10.93
N VAL A 479 35.37 31.51 11.44
CA VAL A 479 35.53 30.06 11.27
C VAL A 479 34.93 29.36 12.48
N GLU A 480 33.91 28.52 12.24
CA GLU A 480 33.15 27.90 13.33
C GLU A 480 32.92 26.38 13.11
N TRP A 481 33.02 25.63 14.21
CA TRP A 481 32.63 24.22 14.24
C TRP A 481 31.17 24.08 14.65
N VAL A 482 30.33 23.58 13.73
CA VAL A 482 28.88 23.54 13.92
C VAL A 482 28.33 22.12 13.83
N ASP A 483 27.13 21.91 14.39
CA ASP A 483 26.40 20.66 14.33
C ASP A 483 25.64 20.52 13.01
N ARG A 484 25.26 19.30 12.63
CA ARG A 484 24.47 19.01 11.43
C ARG A 484 23.18 19.83 11.32
N LYS A 485 22.55 20.13 12.46
CA LYS A 485 21.35 20.95 12.51
C LYS A 485 21.60 22.37 11.97
N VAL A 486 22.69 22.99 12.38
CA VAL A 486 23.06 24.35 11.93
C VAL A 486 23.34 24.34 10.42
N ILE A 487 24.01 23.30 9.91
CA ILE A 487 24.26 23.17 8.47
C ILE A 487 22.94 23.13 7.69
N ASN A 488 22.02 22.26 8.10
CA ASN A 488 20.72 22.10 7.43
C ASN A 488 19.88 23.39 7.50
N ASP A 489 19.97 24.13 8.60
CA ASP A 489 19.16 25.33 8.83
C ASP A 489 19.76 26.59 8.18
N GLU A 490 21.09 26.70 8.06
CA GLU A 490 21.79 27.96 7.70
C GLU A 490 22.50 27.94 6.35
N ILE A 491 22.97 26.77 5.84
CA ILE A 491 23.57 26.71 4.49
C ILE A 491 22.46 26.72 3.44
N LYS A 492 22.31 27.87 2.77
CA LYS A 492 21.28 28.08 1.73
C LYS A 492 21.85 28.10 0.31
N ASP A 493 23.16 28.20 0.19
CA ASP A 493 23.82 28.08 -1.12
C ASP A 493 23.65 26.67 -1.69
N GLU A 494 23.13 26.58 -2.89
CA GLU A 494 22.77 25.29 -3.51
C GLU A 494 23.99 24.41 -3.78
N LEU A 495 25.14 25.00 -4.17
CA LEU A 495 26.37 24.27 -4.40
C LEU A 495 26.88 23.63 -3.10
N HIS A 496 26.99 24.44 -2.04
CA HIS A 496 27.47 23.96 -0.75
C HIS A 496 26.52 22.97 -0.08
N ALA A 497 25.20 23.20 -0.17
CA ALA A 497 24.19 22.30 0.36
C ALA A 497 24.22 20.94 -0.37
N LYS A 498 24.36 20.95 -1.70
CA LYS A 498 24.43 19.73 -2.52
C LYS A 498 25.73 18.96 -2.26
N THR A 499 26.86 19.67 -2.18
CA THR A 499 28.15 19.05 -1.82
C THR A 499 28.08 18.38 -0.45
N TYR A 500 27.42 19.00 0.53
CA TYR A 500 27.22 18.39 1.85
C TYR A 500 26.33 17.15 1.79
N GLN A 501 25.30 17.15 0.97
CA GLN A 501 24.45 15.97 0.75
C GLN A 501 25.29 14.78 0.26
N TYR A 502 26.19 15.00 -0.72
CA TYR A 502 27.10 13.96 -1.19
C TYR A 502 28.11 13.54 -0.14
N ALA A 503 28.59 14.45 0.70
CA ALA A 503 29.51 14.13 1.79
C ALA A 503 28.86 13.24 2.87
N MET A 504 27.55 13.42 3.12
CA MET A 504 26.81 12.61 4.10
C MET A 504 26.45 11.23 3.57
N ASN A 505 26.28 11.10 2.27
CA ASN A 505 25.99 9.84 1.59
C ASN A 505 26.99 9.68 0.42
N PRO A 506 28.27 9.37 0.72
CA PRO A 506 29.25 9.20 -0.34
C PRO A 506 28.92 7.94 -1.16
N GLY A 507 28.44 8.16 -2.37
CA GLY A 507 27.97 7.14 -3.29
C GLY A 507 27.98 7.67 -4.73
N ALA A 508 27.18 7.02 -5.56
CA ALA A 508 26.97 7.45 -6.92
C ALA A 508 26.09 8.71 -7.00
N MET A 509 26.25 9.49 -8.05
CA MET A 509 25.31 10.53 -8.45
C MET A 509 24.08 9.90 -9.09
N CYS A 510 23.10 9.47 -8.31
CA CYS A 510 21.90 8.77 -8.81
C CYS A 510 20.81 9.69 -9.37
N GLY A 511 21.03 11.01 -9.36
CA GLY A 511 20.11 12.03 -9.86
C GLY A 511 20.07 12.16 -11.37
N ASP A 512 19.25 13.08 -11.83
CA ASP A 512 19.26 13.57 -13.20
C ASP A 512 20.29 14.70 -13.32
N GLY A 513 20.92 14.83 -14.49
CA GLY A 513 21.95 15.82 -14.73
C GLY A 513 22.13 16.08 -16.22
N ILE A 514 23.11 16.90 -16.56
CA ILE A 514 23.52 17.13 -17.95
C ILE A 514 24.58 16.12 -18.34
N HIS A 515 24.48 15.55 -19.52
CA HIS A 515 25.41 14.55 -20.02
C HIS A 515 26.77 15.14 -20.34
N ILE A 516 27.81 14.49 -19.82
CA ILE A 516 29.23 14.78 -20.07
C ILE A 516 29.94 13.47 -20.42
N ASN A 517 31.14 13.51 -21.01
CA ASN A 517 31.90 12.31 -21.40
C ASN A 517 31.12 11.26 -22.20
N SER A 518 30.07 11.69 -22.91
CA SER A 518 29.07 10.84 -23.56
C SER A 518 28.90 11.14 -25.04
N ASP A 519 29.92 11.71 -25.70
CA ASP A 519 30.01 11.99 -27.13
C ASP A 519 28.74 12.69 -27.66
N ILE A 520 27.93 11.96 -28.42
CA ILE A 520 26.68 12.48 -29.03
C ILE A 520 25.65 12.98 -28.03
N LEU A 521 25.75 12.62 -26.73
CA LEU A 521 24.81 13.02 -25.68
C LEU A 521 25.30 14.24 -24.89
N ASN A 522 26.57 14.68 -25.06
CA ASN A 522 27.11 15.80 -24.30
C ASN A 522 26.23 17.05 -24.38
N GLY A 523 25.93 17.64 -23.21
CA GLY A 523 25.10 18.83 -23.08
C GLY A 523 23.60 18.60 -23.10
N LEU A 524 23.12 17.35 -23.29
CA LEU A 524 21.70 17.02 -23.27
C LEU A 524 21.22 16.70 -21.86
N ASN A 525 19.97 17.05 -21.58
CA ASN A 525 19.28 16.55 -20.40
C ASN A 525 18.87 15.08 -20.56
N LYS A 526 18.32 14.48 -19.52
CA LYS A 526 17.96 13.05 -19.48
C LYS A 526 16.98 12.64 -20.58
N GLU A 527 15.90 13.40 -20.79
CA GLU A 527 14.86 13.05 -21.76
C GLU A 527 15.38 13.10 -23.19
N GLU A 528 16.09 14.16 -23.53
CA GLU A 528 16.73 14.33 -24.83
C GLU A 528 17.79 13.25 -25.10
N ALA A 529 18.57 12.92 -24.08
CA ALA A 529 19.63 11.93 -24.17
C ALA A 529 19.06 10.51 -24.33
N ILE A 530 18.02 10.13 -23.58
CA ILE A 530 17.33 8.84 -23.74
C ILE A 530 16.79 8.73 -25.17
N LYS A 531 16.07 9.75 -25.66
CA LYS A 531 15.53 9.74 -27.02
C LYS A 531 16.63 9.56 -28.06
N LYS A 532 17.69 10.34 -27.97
CA LYS A 532 18.81 10.29 -28.91
C LYS A 532 19.58 8.97 -28.84
N MET A 533 19.71 8.40 -27.65
CA MET A 533 20.33 7.10 -27.46
C MET A 533 19.48 5.96 -28.06
N LEU A 534 18.16 6.01 -27.89
CA LEU A 534 17.26 5.02 -28.51
C LEU A 534 17.35 5.06 -30.03
N GLU A 535 17.33 6.25 -30.64
CA GLU A 535 17.52 6.44 -32.07
C GLU A 535 18.88 5.84 -32.53
N TRP A 536 19.95 6.13 -31.79
CA TRP A 536 21.29 5.62 -32.10
C TRP A 536 21.37 4.07 -31.98
N LEU A 537 20.74 3.47 -30.94
CA LEU A 537 20.73 2.03 -30.72
C LEU A 537 20.01 1.28 -31.84
N GLU A 538 18.90 1.83 -32.33
CA GLU A 538 18.13 1.25 -33.45
C GLU A 538 18.92 1.35 -34.76
N GLU A 539 19.51 2.53 -35.11
CA GLU A 539 20.32 2.74 -36.29
C GLU A 539 21.52 1.79 -36.37
N ASN A 540 22.18 1.54 -35.20
CA ASN A 540 23.33 0.66 -35.11
C ASN A 540 22.92 -0.82 -34.88
N LYS A 541 21.63 -1.14 -34.85
CA LYS A 541 21.09 -2.51 -34.68
C LYS A 541 21.64 -3.22 -33.43
N CYS A 542 21.89 -2.48 -32.37
CA CYS A 542 22.40 -2.98 -31.10
C CYS A 542 21.46 -2.78 -29.92
N GLY A 543 20.27 -2.21 -30.14
CA GLY A 543 19.23 -2.10 -29.14
C GLY A 543 17.90 -1.59 -29.67
N GLU A 544 16.90 -1.61 -28.84
CA GLU A 544 15.53 -1.17 -29.14
C GLU A 544 14.84 -0.68 -27.86
N GLU A 545 13.84 0.19 -28.00
CA GLU A 545 12.97 0.55 -26.88
C GLU A 545 12.20 -0.67 -26.40
N LYS A 546 12.07 -0.84 -25.08
CA LYS A 546 11.35 -1.94 -24.48
C LYS A 546 10.61 -1.53 -23.21
N VAL A 547 9.39 -2.03 -23.08
CA VAL A 547 8.62 -1.97 -21.83
C VAL A 547 8.73 -3.32 -21.14
N ASN A 548 9.13 -3.32 -19.88
CA ASN A 548 9.16 -4.47 -19.00
C ASN A 548 8.24 -4.30 -17.80
N TYR A 549 7.81 -5.42 -17.23
CA TYR A 549 6.99 -5.47 -16.03
C TYR A 549 7.64 -6.38 -14.99
N LYS A 550 7.51 -6.02 -13.70
CA LYS A 550 7.93 -6.91 -12.60
C LYS A 550 6.98 -8.07 -12.41
N MET A 551 5.68 -7.84 -12.68
CA MET A 551 4.66 -8.85 -12.54
C MET A 551 4.95 -10.04 -13.44
N ARG A 552 4.86 -11.24 -12.86
CA ARG A 552 5.08 -12.52 -13.53
C ARG A 552 3.76 -13.27 -13.68
N ASP A 553 3.78 -14.32 -14.49
CA ASP A 553 2.66 -15.24 -14.58
C ASP A 553 2.34 -15.87 -13.24
N TRP A 554 1.08 -16.10 -13.00
CA TRP A 554 0.60 -16.64 -11.73
C TRP A 554 0.84 -18.14 -11.67
N ILE A 555 1.64 -18.60 -10.69
CA ILE A 555 1.83 -20.03 -10.39
C ILE A 555 0.53 -20.58 -9.81
N PHE A 556 -0.17 -21.36 -10.61
CA PHE A 556 -1.57 -21.72 -10.36
C PHE A 556 -1.76 -23.10 -9.74
N SER A 557 -0.78 -23.98 -9.75
CA SER A 557 -0.94 -25.30 -9.14
C SER A 557 -0.39 -25.40 -7.73
N ARG A 558 -1.03 -26.25 -6.90
CA ARG A 558 -0.62 -26.60 -5.55
C ARG A 558 -0.62 -28.11 -5.38
N GLN A 559 0.44 -28.65 -4.80
CA GLN A 559 0.61 -30.06 -4.50
C GLN A 559 -0.04 -30.36 -3.13
N ARG A 560 -1.37 -30.16 -3.07
CA ARG A 560 -2.18 -30.33 -1.85
C ARG A 560 -3.43 -31.12 -2.14
N PHE A 561 -3.97 -31.73 -1.07
CA PHE A 561 -5.25 -32.42 -1.12
C PHE A 561 -6.42 -31.43 -1.11
N TRP A 562 -6.42 -30.49 -0.15
CA TRP A 562 -7.55 -29.60 0.09
C TRP A 562 -7.50 -28.35 -0.77
N GLY A 563 -8.00 -28.48 -1.98
CA GLY A 563 -8.09 -27.45 -3.00
C GLY A 563 -8.99 -27.88 -4.15
N GLU A 564 -9.37 -26.94 -4.98
CA GLU A 564 -10.17 -27.23 -6.19
C GLU A 564 -9.34 -28.06 -7.17
N PRO A 565 -9.78 -29.28 -7.55
CA PRO A 565 -9.05 -30.10 -8.50
C PRO A 565 -8.96 -29.44 -9.87
N ILE A 566 -7.78 -29.49 -10.49
CA ILE A 566 -7.59 -28.96 -11.85
C ILE A 566 -8.17 -29.96 -12.86
N PRO A 567 -9.16 -29.57 -13.69
CA PRO A 567 -9.92 -30.49 -14.55
C PRO A 567 -9.16 -30.83 -15.84
N MET A 568 -7.92 -31.33 -15.70
CA MET A 568 -7.04 -31.71 -16.82
C MET A 568 -6.64 -33.16 -16.73
N ILE A 569 -6.42 -33.76 -17.90
CA ILE A 569 -6.04 -35.18 -18.05
C ILE A 569 -4.75 -35.26 -18.86
N ASN A 570 -3.76 -35.95 -18.32
CA ASN A 570 -2.49 -36.23 -19.01
C ASN A 570 -2.61 -37.57 -19.74
N CYS A 571 -2.67 -37.53 -21.06
CA CYS A 571 -2.74 -38.69 -21.93
C CYS A 571 -1.37 -38.94 -22.58
N PRO A 572 -0.81 -40.17 -22.50
CA PRO A 572 0.47 -40.47 -23.13
C PRO A 572 0.52 -40.23 -24.65
N LYS A 573 -0.66 -40.26 -25.32
CA LYS A 573 -0.80 -40.05 -26.76
C LYS A 573 -1.14 -38.59 -27.13
N CYS A 574 -1.99 -37.94 -26.33
CA CYS A 574 -2.57 -36.62 -26.66
C CYS A 574 -1.91 -35.47 -25.90
N GLY A 575 -1.06 -35.74 -24.90
CA GLY A 575 -0.59 -34.76 -23.95
C GLY A 575 -1.68 -34.32 -22.98
N TRP A 576 -1.62 -33.07 -22.51
CA TRP A 576 -2.65 -32.51 -21.64
C TRP A 576 -3.92 -32.24 -22.41
N VAL A 577 -5.03 -32.78 -21.92
CA VAL A 577 -6.37 -32.68 -22.50
C VAL A 577 -7.34 -32.18 -21.42
N PRO A 578 -8.19 -31.20 -21.72
CA PRO A 578 -9.23 -30.77 -20.77
C PRO A 578 -10.29 -31.86 -20.58
N MET A 579 -10.87 -31.92 -19.39
CA MET A 579 -12.09 -32.69 -19.18
C MET A 579 -13.25 -32.08 -20.00
N ASN A 580 -14.28 -32.89 -20.29
CA ASN A 580 -15.49 -32.34 -20.88
C ASN A 580 -16.21 -31.48 -19.86
N GLU A 581 -16.86 -30.41 -20.31
CA GLU A 581 -17.56 -29.49 -19.42
C GLU A 581 -18.76 -30.11 -18.72
N GLU A 582 -19.40 -31.06 -19.39
CA GLU A 582 -20.53 -31.85 -18.84
C GLU A 582 -20.12 -32.80 -17.70
N ASP A 583 -18.83 -33.14 -17.58
CA ASP A 583 -18.32 -34.01 -16.53
C ASP A 583 -17.93 -33.23 -15.26
N LEU A 584 -18.09 -31.90 -15.26
CA LEU A 584 -17.82 -31.04 -14.10
C LEU A 584 -19.01 -31.08 -13.10
N PRO A 585 -18.73 -31.00 -11.78
CA PRO A 585 -17.45 -30.80 -11.15
C PRO A 585 -16.60 -32.08 -11.02
N LEU A 586 -15.29 -31.98 -11.20
CA LEU A 586 -14.35 -32.99 -10.77
C LEU A 586 -14.26 -32.96 -9.23
N LEU A 587 -14.86 -33.94 -8.57
CA LEU A 587 -14.93 -34.00 -7.12
C LEU A 587 -13.60 -34.49 -6.50
N LEU A 588 -13.26 -33.94 -5.32
CA LEU A 588 -12.26 -34.55 -4.46
C LEU A 588 -12.73 -35.94 -3.98
N PRO A 589 -11.82 -36.92 -3.90
CA PRO A 589 -12.14 -38.23 -3.33
C PRO A 589 -12.33 -38.12 -1.80
N ASP A 590 -13.22 -38.92 -1.25
CA ASP A 590 -13.41 -39.04 0.19
C ASP A 590 -12.40 -40.06 0.73
N VAL A 591 -11.31 -39.57 1.35
CA VAL A 591 -10.18 -40.38 1.83
C VAL A 591 -9.78 -39.99 3.25
N ALA A 592 -9.39 -41.00 4.03
CA ALA A 592 -8.93 -40.80 5.40
C ALA A 592 -7.49 -40.29 5.49
N GLU A 593 -6.64 -40.63 4.49
CA GLU A 593 -5.23 -40.26 4.44
C GLU A 593 -4.97 -39.28 3.31
N TYR A 594 -4.49 -38.11 3.67
CA TYR A 594 -4.22 -36.98 2.75
C TYR A 594 -2.93 -36.22 3.11
N GLU A 595 -2.01 -36.86 3.82
CA GLU A 595 -0.74 -36.25 4.20
C GLU A 595 0.17 -36.02 2.99
N PRO A 596 1.03 -34.97 3.04
CA PRO A 596 1.98 -34.66 1.98
C PRO A 596 2.91 -35.84 1.68
N THR A 597 3.15 -36.10 0.37
CA THR A 597 4.01 -37.20 -0.08
C THR A 597 5.51 -36.88 0.06
N GLU A 598 6.35 -37.88 0.14
CA GLU A 598 7.81 -37.75 0.31
C GLU A 598 8.49 -37.09 -0.92
N ASN A 599 7.98 -37.36 -2.11
CA ASN A 599 8.51 -36.82 -3.36
C ASN A 599 7.98 -35.42 -3.70
N GLY A 600 7.03 -34.89 -2.89
CA GLY A 600 6.38 -33.60 -3.10
C GLY A 600 5.34 -33.59 -4.21
N GLU A 601 4.83 -34.71 -4.60
CA GLU A 601 3.61 -34.84 -5.38
C GLU A 601 2.39 -34.61 -4.49
N SER A 602 1.28 -34.24 -5.08
CA SER A 602 0.01 -34.11 -4.37
C SER A 602 -0.40 -35.45 -3.73
N PRO A 603 -1.01 -35.44 -2.54
CA PRO A 603 -1.58 -36.67 -1.96
C PRO A 603 -2.57 -37.37 -2.90
N LEU A 604 -3.24 -36.64 -3.77
CA LEU A 604 -4.12 -37.18 -4.80
C LEU A 604 -3.41 -38.17 -5.73
N ALA A 605 -2.11 -38.00 -5.96
CA ALA A 605 -1.33 -38.89 -6.83
C ALA A 605 -1.29 -40.35 -6.33
N ASN A 606 -1.50 -40.58 -5.03
CA ASN A 606 -1.49 -41.91 -4.42
C ASN A 606 -2.86 -42.62 -4.52
N ILE A 607 -3.91 -41.94 -4.97
CA ILE A 607 -5.27 -42.48 -5.01
C ILE A 607 -5.52 -43.04 -6.43
N SER A 608 -5.10 -44.25 -6.68
CA SER A 608 -5.10 -44.89 -8.00
C SER A 608 -6.50 -44.87 -8.69
N ASP A 609 -7.57 -45.11 -7.93
CA ASP A 609 -8.93 -45.18 -8.46
C ASP A 609 -9.44 -43.79 -8.89
N TRP A 610 -8.94 -42.72 -8.26
CA TRP A 610 -9.25 -41.37 -8.65
C TRP A 610 -8.34 -40.88 -9.79
N VAL A 611 -7.05 -41.18 -9.76
CA VAL A 611 -6.06 -40.69 -10.74
C VAL A 611 -6.25 -41.33 -12.11
N ASN A 612 -6.50 -42.64 -12.18
CA ASN A 612 -6.56 -43.34 -13.45
C ASN A 612 -7.93 -43.09 -14.12
N CYS A 613 -7.88 -42.75 -15.39
CA CYS A 613 -9.09 -42.44 -16.18
C CYS A 613 -8.89 -42.76 -17.66
N LYS A 614 -9.88 -42.53 -18.45
CA LYS A 614 -9.79 -42.58 -19.90
C LYS A 614 -9.65 -41.18 -20.49
N CYS A 615 -8.81 -41.06 -21.51
CA CYS A 615 -8.65 -39.80 -22.24
C CYS A 615 -9.97 -39.47 -22.99
N PRO A 616 -10.59 -38.31 -22.78
CA PRO A 616 -11.83 -37.94 -23.43
C PRO A 616 -11.65 -37.77 -24.96
N LYS A 617 -10.42 -37.49 -25.42
CA LYS A 617 -10.12 -37.28 -26.84
C LYS A 617 -9.87 -38.58 -27.62
N CYS A 618 -9.22 -39.57 -27.03
CA CYS A 618 -8.80 -40.77 -27.77
C CYS A 618 -9.11 -42.10 -27.08
N GLY A 619 -9.71 -42.12 -25.90
CA GLY A 619 -10.11 -43.28 -25.15
C GLY A 619 -9.01 -44.12 -24.53
N HIS A 620 -7.71 -43.74 -24.71
CA HIS A 620 -6.58 -44.40 -24.08
C HIS A 620 -6.56 -44.22 -22.58
N ASP A 621 -5.85 -45.15 -21.87
CA ASP A 621 -5.56 -44.97 -20.46
C ASP A 621 -4.77 -43.67 -20.23
N ALA A 622 -5.19 -42.93 -19.29
CA ALA A 622 -4.68 -41.60 -18.99
C ALA A 622 -4.76 -41.33 -17.48
N LYS A 623 -4.15 -40.26 -17.03
CA LYS A 623 -4.15 -39.84 -15.62
C LYS A 623 -4.74 -38.46 -15.47
N ARG A 624 -5.59 -38.25 -14.47
CA ARG A 624 -6.02 -36.92 -14.04
C ARG A 624 -4.85 -36.13 -13.51
N GLU A 625 -4.91 -34.81 -13.66
CA GLU A 625 -4.03 -33.90 -12.91
C GLU A 625 -4.27 -34.11 -11.41
N THR A 626 -3.18 -34.11 -10.64
CA THR A 626 -3.24 -34.33 -9.20
C THR A 626 -2.96 -33.06 -8.41
N ASP A 627 -2.49 -32.02 -9.05
CA ASP A 627 -2.38 -30.69 -8.44
C ASP A 627 -3.77 -30.05 -8.28
N THR A 628 -3.93 -29.26 -7.26
CA THR A 628 -5.12 -28.45 -7.01
C THR A 628 -4.86 -26.97 -7.31
N MET A 629 -5.92 -26.21 -7.52
CA MET A 629 -5.84 -24.74 -7.66
C MET A 629 -5.48 -24.07 -6.33
N PRO A 630 -4.89 -22.88 -6.34
CA PRO A 630 -4.73 -22.10 -5.12
C PRO A 630 -6.11 -21.67 -4.60
N ASN A 631 -6.26 -21.48 -3.29
CA ASN A 631 -7.50 -20.98 -2.69
C ASN A 631 -7.99 -19.66 -3.35
N TRP A 632 -7.08 -18.85 -3.86
CA TRP A 632 -7.42 -17.61 -4.54
C TRP A 632 -8.06 -17.79 -5.93
N ALA A 633 -8.11 -18.99 -6.46
CA ALA A 633 -8.87 -19.28 -7.68
C ALA A 633 -10.38 -19.07 -7.42
N GLY A 634 -10.91 -19.72 -6.40
CA GLY A 634 -12.31 -19.52 -5.98
C GLY A 634 -12.61 -18.09 -5.55
N SER A 635 -11.73 -17.45 -4.81
CA SER A 635 -11.96 -16.08 -4.36
C SER A 635 -11.76 -15.01 -5.43
N SER A 636 -11.26 -15.35 -6.63
CA SER A 636 -11.09 -14.38 -7.71
C SER A 636 -12.36 -13.95 -8.41
N TRP A 637 -13.47 -14.67 -8.22
CA TRP A 637 -14.73 -14.40 -8.93
C TRP A 637 -16.00 -14.48 -8.05
N TYR A 638 -15.88 -14.75 -6.75
CA TYR A 638 -16.98 -14.99 -5.81
C TYR A 638 -18.01 -13.86 -5.76
N PHE A 639 -17.58 -12.62 -5.96
CA PHE A 639 -18.46 -11.45 -5.99
C PHE A 639 -19.41 -11.48 -7.20
N LEU A 640 -19.05 -12.13 -8.28
CA LEU A 640 -19.94 -12.37 -9.41
C LEU A 640 -21.01 -13.41 -9.04
N ARG A 641 -20.60 -14.47 -8.32
CA ARG A 641 -21.52 -15.52 -7.86
C ARG A 641 -22.58 -14.99 -6.91
N PHE A 642 -22.24 -14.09 -6.02
CA PHE A 642 -23.22 -13.46 -5.13
C PHE A 642 -24.32 -12.70 -5.87
N MET A 643 -24.07 -12.20 -7.06
CA MET A 643 -25.10 -11.55 -7.88
C MET A 643 -26.18 -12.54 -8.33
N ASP A 644 -25.83 -13.84 -8.47
CA ASP A 644 -26.73 -14.91 -8.94
C ASP A 644 -26.38 -16.26 -8.31
N ALA A 645 -26.44 -16.33 -6.99
CA ALA A 645 -25.87 -17.40 -6.18
C ALA A 645 -26.43 -18.81 -6.46
N HIS A 646 -27.67 -18.92 -6.93
CA HIS A 646 -28.38 -20.19 -7.17
C HIS A 646 -28.47 -20.58 -8.64
N ASN A 647 -27.72 -19.91 -9.51
CA ASN A 647 -27.73 -20.26 -10.94
C ASN A 647 -26.99 -21.58 -11.15
N ASP A 648 -27.69 -22.58 -11.71
CA ASP A 648 -27.17 -23.92 -12.01
C ASP A 648 -26.69 -24.08 -13.45
N LYS A 649 -26.96 -23.08 -14.31
CA LYS A 649 -26.69 -23.13 -15.75
C LYS A 649 -25.42 -22.41 -16.14
N GLU A 650 -25.06 -21.36 -15.37
CA GLU A 650 -23.91 -20.53 -15.59
C GLU A 650 -23.39 -19.98 -14.23
N PHE A 651 -22.16 -19.50 -14.19
CA PHE A 651 -21.56 -19.02 -12.95
C PHE A 651 -22.28 -17.77 -12.38
N ALA A 652 -22.84 -16.94 -13.23
CA ALA A 652 -23.79 -15.88 -12.94
C ALA A 652 -24.41 -15.41 -14.27
N SER A 653 -25.69 -15.07 -14.27
CA SER A 653 -26.36 -14.59 -15.48
C SER A 653 -25.91 -13.17 -15.85
N MET A 654 -25.78 -12.93 -17.15
CA MET A 654 -25.47 -11.60 -17.67
C MET A 654 -26.52 -10.56 -17.24
N GLU A 655 -27.79 -10.96 -17.08
CA GLU A 655 -28.87 -10.11 -16.61
C GLU A 655 -28.63 -9.64 -15.17
N ALA A 656 -28.32 -10.57 -14.25
CA ALA A 656 -28.00 -10.24 -12.86
C ALA A 656 -26.74 -9.38 -12.75
N MET A 657 -25.68 -9.71 -13.50
CA MET A 657 -24.46 -8.92 -13.52
C MET A 657 -24.69 -7.50 -14.06
N LYS A 658 -25.51 -7.31 -15.07
CA LYS A 658 -25.90 -5.98 -15.58
C LYS A 658 -26.78 -5.21 -14.60
N TYR A 659 -27.65 -5.87 -13.86
CA TYR A 659 -28.49 -5.24 -12.84
C TYR A 659 -27.66 -4.70 -11.69
N TRP A 660 -26.80 -5.53 -11.09
CA TRP A 660 -25.90 -5.11 -10.00
C TRP A 660 -24.77 -4.23 -10.50
N ASN A 661 -24.40 -4.32 -11.76
CA ASN A 661 -23.39 -3.59 -12.49
C ASN A 661 -21.98 -3.82 -11.94
N ARG A 662 -21.65 -3.24 -10.79
CA ARG A 662 -20.34 -3.34 -10.11
C ARG A 662 -20.54 -3.55 -8.61
N VAL A 663 -19.51 -4.02 -7.93
CA VAL A 663 -19.42 -3.88 -6.49
C VAL A 663 -19.18 -2.40 -6.18
N ASP A 664 -20.17 -1.71 -5.62
CA ASP A 664 -20.09 -0.28 -5.32
C ASP A 664 -19.06 0.01 -4.22
N TRP A 665 -18.99 -0.90 -3.24
CA TRP A 665 -18.14 -0.75 -2.08
C TRP A 665 -17.55 -2.08 -1.63
N TYR A 666 -16.22 -2.19 -1.70
CA TYR A 666 -15.49 -3.40 -1.31
C TYR A 666 -14.46 -3.09 -0.22
N ASN A 667 -14.53 -3.77 0.90
CA ASN A 667 -13.61 -3.62 2.02
C ASN A 667 -12.81 -4.89 2.30
N GLY A 668 -11.55 -4.74 2.63
CA GLY A 668 -10.64 -5.83 3.02
C GLY A 668 -9.25 -5.35 3.41
N GLY A 669 -8.39 -6.29 3.82
CA GLY A 669 -7.05 -6.00 4.27
C GLY A 669 -6.13 -5.41 3.20
N MET A 670 -5.18 -4.57 3.61
CA MET A 670 -4.19 -3.98 2.68
C MET A 670 -3.27 -5.02 2.05
N GLU A 671 -3.00 -6.12 2.75
CA GLU A 671 -2.18 -7.24 2.28
C GLU A 671 -2.73 -7.92 1.04
N HIS A 672 -4.03 -7.79 0.80
CA HIS A 672 -4.71 -8.35 -0.36
C HIS A 672 -4.67 -7.46 -1.60
N THR A 673 -4.15 -6.23 -1.49
CA THR A 673 -4.12 -5.25 -2.60
C THR A 673 -3.37 -5.77 -3.83
N ALA A 674 -2.18 -6.36 -3.62
CA ALA A 674 -1.33 -6.89 -4.69
C ALA A 674 -1.42 -8.43 -4.83
N ARG A 675 -2.38 -9.07 -4.15
CA ARG A 675 -2.63 -10.51 -4.20
C ARG A 675 -4.05 -10.75 -4.69
N HIS A 676 -4.99 -11.05 -3.79
CA HIS A 676 -6.38 -11.36 -4.11
C HIS A 676 -7.03 -10.34 -5.08
N LEU A 677 -6.94 -9.04 -4.77
CA LEU A 677 -7.58 -8.01 -5.60
C LEU A 677 -6.99 -7.96 -7.01
N LEU A 678 -5.69 -8.13 -7.16
CA LEU A 678 -5.03 -8.13 -8.46
C LEU A 678 -5.42 -9.36 -9.27
N TYR A 679 -5.48 -10.53 -8.63
CA TYR A 679 -5.95 -11.77 -9.27
C TYR A 679 -7.41 -11.68 -9.67
N ALA A 680 -8.27 -11.12 -8.83
CA ALA A 680 -9.69 -10.91 -9.13
C ALA A 680 -9.88 -9.98 -10.35
N ARG A 681 -9.11 -8.88 -10.43
CA ARG A 681 -9.14 -7.97 -11.58
C ARG A 681 -8.66 -8.65 -12.87
N PHE A 682 -7.53 -9.36 -12.80
CA PHE A 682 -7.03 -10.16 -13.93
C PHE A 682 -8.09 -11.16 -14.42
N TRP A 683 -8.71 -11.90 -13.49
CA TRP A 683 -9.74 -12.88 -13.78
C TRP A 683 -10.94 -12.25 -14.48
N VAL A 684 -11.42 -11.13 -13.97
CA VAL A 684 -12.54 -10.37 -14.56
C VAL A 684 -12.17 -9.82 -15.93
N GLN A 685 -10.98 -9.24 -16.12
CA GLN A 685 -10.57 -8.71 -17.41
C GLN A 685 -10.46 -9.81 -18.47
N PHE A 686 -10.01 -11.00 -18.08
CA PHE A 686 -10.05 -12.16 -18.97
C PHE A 686 -11.49 -12.53 -19.34
N LEU A 687 -12.40 -12.68 -18.36
CA LEU A 687 -13.81 -12.99 -18.61
C LEU A 687 -14.49 -11.92 -19.47
N TYR A 688 -14.14 -10.67 -19.28
CA TYR A 688 -14.62 -9.57 -20.12
C TYR A 688 -14.17 -9.70 -21.58
N ASN A 689 -12.90 -10.00 -21.78
CA ASN A 689 -12.34 -10.15 -23.13
C ASN A 689 -12.97 -11.29 -23.92
N ILE A 690 -13.48 -12.31 -23.24
CA ILE A 690 -14.23 -13.43 -23.87
C ILE A 690 -15.75 -13.25 -23.78
N GLY A 691 -16.25 -12.07 -23.36
CA GLY A 691 -17.66 -11.67 -23.42
C GLY A 691 -18.55 -12.25 -22.32
N LEU A 692 -17.98 -12.73 -21.20
CA LEU A 692 -18.71 -13.40 -20.12
C LEU A 692 -19.10 -12.50 -18.95
N VAL A 693 -18.57 -11.29 -18.88
CA VAL A 693 -18.97 -10.28 -17.88
C VAL A 693 -19.18 -8.92 -18.55
N PRO A 694 -20.03 -8.04 -18.00
CA PRO A 694 -20.45 -6.81 -18.68
C PRO A 694 -19.42 -5.68 -18.61
N ASN A 695 -18.52 -5.67 -17.63
CA ASN A 695 -17.56 -4.60 -17.40
C ASN A 695 -16.14 -5.17 -17.22
N LYS A 696 -15.15 -4.43 -17.68
CA LYS A 696 -13.73 -4.79 -17.54
C LYS A 696 -13.24 -4.68 -16.10
N GLU A 697 -13.82 -3.76 -15.33
CA GLU A 697 -13.62 -3.62 -13.89
C GLU A 697 -14.96 -3.77 -13.17
N MET A 698 -15.10 -4.82 -12.37
CA MET A 698 -16.32 -5.15 -11.65
C MET A 698 -16.35 -4.66 -10.21
N ILE A 699 -15.28 -4.01 -9.74
CA ILE A 699 -15.18 -3.40 -8.41
C ILE A 699 -14.96 -1.90 -8.60
N TRP A 700 -15.87 -1.09 -8.04
CA TRP A 700 -15.81 0.36 -8.18
C TRP A 700 -14.94 1.00 -7.09
N THR A 701 -15.30 0.84 -5.82
CA THR A 701 -14.53 1.41 -4.71
C THR A 701 -13.86 0.31 -3.91
N ARG A 702 -12.57 0.42 -3.70
CA ARG A 702 -11.80 -0.43 -2.78
C ARG A 702 -11.27 0.39 -1.63
N VAL A 703 -11.59 -0.01 -0.42
CA VAL A 703 -11.11 0.58 0.82
C VAL A 703 -10.46 -0.50 1.70
N SER A 704 -9.60 -0.07 2.59
CA SER A 704 -8.96 -0.97 3.54
C SER A 704 -9.04 -0.39 4.93
N HIS A 705 -9.34 -1.25 5.89
CA HIS A 705 -9.32 -0.91 7.31
C HIS A 705 -7.92 -1.07 7.91
N GLY A 706 -7.66 -0.37 9.02
CA GLY A 706 -6.50 -0.60 9.86
C GLY A 706 -6.67 -1.84 10.74
N MET A 707 -5.58 -2.40 11.22
CA MET A 707 -5.59 -3.56 12.12
C MET A 707 -6.03 -3.17 13.52
N VAL A 708 -6.74 -4.08 14.20
CA VAL A 708 -6.94 -4.01 15.65
C VAL A 708 -5.73 -4.68 16.31
N LEU A 709 -4.97 -3.88 17.04
CA LEU A 709 -3.78 -4.32 17.77
C LEU A 709 -4.15 -4.72 19.21
N GLY A 710 -3.31 -5.54 19.83
CA GLY A 710 -3.40 -5.79 21.26
C GLY A 710 -3.18 -4.49 22.06
N SER A 711 -3.51 -4.52 23.35
CA SER A 711 -3.33 -3.36 24.25
C SER A 711 -1.88 -2.87 24.37
N ASN A 712 -0.91 -3.68 23.94
CA ASN A 712 0.52 -3.38 23.90
C ASN A 712 1.00 -2.88 22.54
N ASN A 713 0.10 -2.45 21.63
CA ASN A 713 0.40 -2.06 20.24
C ASN A 713 0.98 -3.16 19.34
N GLU A 714 0.92 -4.41 19.75
CA GLU A 714 1.38 -5.51 18.92
C GLU A 714 0.24 -6.17 18.13
N LYS A 715 0.57 -6.71 16.96
CA LYS A 715 -0.38 -7.52 16.18
C LYS A 715 -0.90 -8.69 17.02
N MET A 716 -2.22 -8.86 17.07
CA MET A 716 -2.85 -9.99 17.71
C MET A 716 -2.51 -11.29 16.96
N SER A 717 -2.11 -12.32 17.69
CA SER A 717 -1.89 -13.64 17.14
C SER A 717 -2.20 -14.73 18.17
N LYS A 718 -2.66 -15.89 17.70
CA LYS A 718 -2.94 -17.06 18.58
C LYS A 718 -1.68 -17.54 19.28
N SER A 719 -0.52 -17.46 18.64
CA SER A 719 0.77 -17.84 19.22
C SER A 719 1.21 -16.94 20.37
N LYS A 720 0.80 -15.67 20.37
CA LYS A 720 1.08 -14.72 21.46
C LYS A 720 0.02 -14.74 22.58
N GLY A 721 -1.10 -15.44 22.39
CA GLY A 721 -2.19 -15.49 23.37
C GLY A 721 -2.89 -14.17 23.63
N ASN A 722 -2.77 -13.19 22.72
CA ASN A 722 -3.31 -11.84 22.86
C ASN A 722 -4.54 -11.58 21.95
N VAL A 723 -5.13 -12.62 21.39
CA VAL A 723 -6.36 -12.51 20.57
C VAL A 723 -7.57 -12.33 21.49
N ILE A 724 -8.42 -11.36 21.15
CA ILE A 724 -9.65 -11.07 21.85
C ILE A 724 -10.81 -11.75 21.11
N ASN A 725 -11.54 -12.63 21.83
CA ASN A 725 -12.71 -13.30 21.30
C ASN A 725 -13.93 -12.35 21.39
N PRO A 726 -14.64 -12.11 20.29
CA PRO A 726 -15.86 -11.29 20.31
C PRO A 726 -16.95 -11.83 21.23
N ASP A 727 -17.08 -13.16 21.37
CA ASP A 727 -18.10 -13.78 22.23
C ASP A 727 -17.99 -13.36 23.69
N ASP A 728 -16.76 -13.27 24.20
CA ASP A 728 -16.53 -12.83 25.59
C ASP A 728 -17.02 -11.39 25.80
N ILE A 729 -16.76 -10.53 24.80
CA ILE A 729 -17.18 -9.13 24.84
C ILE A 729 -18.70 -8.99 24.66
N VAL A 730 -19.30 -9.74 23.76
CA VAL A 730 -20.76 -9.74 23.55
C VAL A 730 -21.48 -10.21 24.81
N ASN A 731 -21.01 -11.27 25.45
CA ASN A 731 -21.59 -11.79 26.67
C ASN A 731 -21.51 -10.81 27.84
N GLU A 732 -20.42 -10.05 27.99
CA GLU A 732 -20.23 -9.10 29.09
C GLU A 732 -20.85 -7.73 28.82
N TYR A 733 -20.74 -7.21 27.59
CA TYR A 733 -21.10 -5.83 27.26
C TYR A 733 -22.28 -5.69 26.29
N GLY A 734 -22.64 -6.74 25.58
CA GLY A 734 -23.64 -6.76 24.50
C GLY A 734 -23.04 -6.47 23.11
N ALA A 735 -23.68 -7.01 22.06
CA ALA A 735 -23.25 -6.87 20.68
C ALA A 735 -23.18 -5.40 20.22
N ASP A 736 -24.20 -4.61 20.53
CA ASP A 736 -24.25 -3.20 20.16
C ASP A 736 -23.14 -2.35 20.79
N THR A 737 -22.70 -2.71 22.00
CA THR A 737 -21.56 -2.05 22.65
C THR A 737 -20.25 -2.35 21.91
N LEU A 738 -20.04 -3.60 21.52
CA LEU A 738 -18.85 -3.99 20.74
C LEU A 738 -18.84 -3.30 19.38
N ARG A 739 -19.96 -3.33 18.65
CA ARG A 739 -20.12 -2.63 17.36
C ARG A 739 -19.81 -1.15 17.47
N LEU A 740 -20.38 -0.49 18.47
CA LEU A 740 -20.17 0.93 18.73
C LEU A 740 -18.70 1.24 19.02
N TYR A 741 -18.05 0.42 19.85
CA TYR A 741 -16.65 0.56 20.19
C TYR A 741 -15.74 0.41 18.97
N GLU A 742 -15.95 -0.60 18.13
CA GLU A 742 -15.17 -0.84 16.91
C GLU A 742 -15.28 0.36 15.93
N MET A 743 -16.40 1.05 15.91
CA MET A 743 -16.60 2.25 15.11
C MET A 743 -16.02 3.51 15.77
N PHE A 744 -15.81 3.50 17.08
CA PHE A 744 -15.31 4.66 17.82
C PHE A 744 -13.81 4.66 18.07
N MET A 745 -13.12 3.52 17.95
CA MET A 745 -11.72 3.32 18.37
C MET A 745 -10.66 4.05 17.52
N GLY A 746 -11.02 5.12 16.80
CA GLY A 746 -10.10 5.94 16.03
C GLY A 746 -10.41 5.96 14.54
N ASP A 747 -9.46 6.49 13.73
CA ASP A 747 -9.60 6.49 12.28
C ASP A 747 -9.71 5.05 11.77
N TYR A 748 -10.74 4.79 10.98
CA TYR A 748 -11.03 3.46 10.46
C TYR A 748 -9.90 2.87 9.61
N GLN A 749 -9.17 3.73 8.89
CA GLN A 749 -8.10 3.33 7.98
C GLN A 749 -6.74 3.15 8.67
N GLN A 750 -6.63 3.53 9.95
CA GLN A 750 -5.41 3.42 10.74
C GLN A 750 -5.49 2.24 11.71
N ASP A 751 -4.31 1.69 12.03
CA ASP A 751 -4.20 0.69 13.08
C ASP A 751 -4.55 1.31 14.44
N ALA A 752 -5.25 0.57 15.27
CA ALA A 752 -5.67 1.06 16.58
C ALA A 752 -5.51 -0.01 17.68
N PRO A 753 -4.95 0.35 18.86
CA PRO A 753 -4.84 -0.59 19.97
C PRO A 753 -6.19 -0.80 20.66
N TRP A 754 -6.44 -2.01 21.11
CA TRP A 754 -7.60 -2.33 21.94
C TRP A 754 -7.56 -1.62 23.30
N SER A 755 -8.68 -1.03 23.70
CA SER A 755 -8.86 -0.35 24.99
C SER A 755 -10.17 -0.74 25.65
N THR A 756 -10.10 -1.52 26.72
CA THR A 756 -11.27 -1.93 27.52
C THR A 756 -11.93 -0.70 28.20
N ASP A 757 -11.17 0.31 28.56
CA ASP A 757 -11.73 1.53 29.17
C ASP A 757 -12.58 2.33 28.17
N SER A 758 -12.15 2.40 26.92
CA SER A 758 -12.92 3.02 25.84
C SER A 758 -14.19 2.21 25.54
N LEU A 759 -14.11 0.87 25.57
CA LEU A 759 -15.28 0.00 25.45
C LEU A 759 -16.31 0.28 26.55
N ARG A 760 -15.88 0.43 27.81
CA ARG A 760 -16.73 0.82 28.93
C ARG A 760 -17.34 2.22 28.72
N GLY A 761 -16.61 3.13 28.07
CA GLY A 761 -17.14 4.43 27.64
C GLY A 761 -18.31 4.30 26.68
N CYS A 762 -18.19 3.42 25.70
CA CYS A 762 -19.27 3.12 24.75
C CYS A 762 -20.50 2.50 25.47
N LYS A 763 -20.28 1.60 26.42
CA LYS A 763 -21.36 1.04 27.25
C LYS A 763 -22.14 2.14 28.00
N ARG A 764 -21.42 3.07 28.64
CA ARG A 764 -22.05 4.22 29.34
C ARG A 764 -22.86 5.11 28.38
N PHE A 765 -22.43 5.26 27.15
CA PHE A 765 -23.19 5.99 26.13
C PHE A 765 -24.51 5.27 25.80
N ILE A 766 -24.48 3.96 25.53
CA ILE A 766 -25.69 3.16 25.32
C ILE A 766 -26.65 3.28 26.51
N GLU A 767 -26.13 3.16 27.72
CA GLU A 767 -26.92 3.33 28.94
C GLU A 767 -27.52 4.74 29.07
N LYS A 768 -26.79 5.77 28.59
CA LYS A 768 -27.32 7.14 28.48
C LYS A 768 -28.49 7.20 27.51
N VAL A 769 -28.32 6.64 26.30
CA VAL A 769 -29.40 6.60 25.30
C VAL A 769 -30.65 5.90 25.89
N ILE A 770 -30.48 4.81 26.62
CA ILE A 770 -31.61 4.12 27.29
C ILE A 770 -32.32 5.03 28.29
N ARG A 771 -31.58 5.76 29.12
CA ARG A 771 -32.17 6.67 30.12
C ARG A 771 -32.91 7.86 29.50
N LEU A 772 -32.48 8.35 28.34
CA LEU A 772 -33.13 9.44 27.63
C LEU A 772 -34.58 9.12 27.26
N LYS A 773 -34.93 7.84 27.06
CA LYS A 773 -36.30 7.42 26.76
C LYS A 773 -37.31 7.94 27.78
N ASP A 774 -36.98 7.86 29.04
CA ASP A 774 -37.90 8.24 30.13
C ASP A 774 -38.04 9.76 30.33
N LYS A 775 -37.20 10.56 29.65
CA LYS A 775 -37.22 12.02 29.64
C LYS A 775 -38.01 12.59 28.46
N ALA A 776 -38.20 11.80 27.42
CA ALA A 776 -38.81 12.25 26.16
C ALA A 776 -40.30 12.63 26.38
N ILE A 777 -40.66 13.83 26.02
CA ILE A 777 -42.04 14.32 26.05
C ILE A 777 -42.85 13.62 24.96
N ASP A 778 -44.04 13.15 25.31
CA ASP A 778 -44.92 12.43 24.38
C ASP A 778 -45.54 13.37 23.31
N LYS A 779 -44.72 13.76 22.34
CA LYS A 779 -45.10 14.57 21.17
C LYS A 779 -44.40 14.01 19.94
N ASP A 780 -45.09 14.02 18.79
CA ASP A 780 -44.57 13.50 17.51
C ASP A 780 -43.96 14.58 16.59
N GLU A 781 -43.69 15.80 17.12
CA GLU A 781 -43.07 16.90 16.42
C GLU A 781 -41.67 17.16 16.97
N LEU A 782 -40.71 17.49 16.09
CA LEU A 782 -39.37 17.88 16.48
C LEU A 782 -39.33 19.19 17.25
N THR A 783 -38.48 19.31 18.24
CA THR A 783 -38.25 20.48 19.05
C THR A 783 -37.54 21.57 18.23
N LYS A 784 -38.15 22.71 18.07
CA LYS A 784 -37.67 23.80 17.23
C LYS A 784 -36.33 24.38 17.70
N GLU A 785 -36.13 24.45 18.99
CA GLU A 785 -34.88 24.91 19.60
C GLU A 785 -33.69 24.01 19.32
N LEU A 786 -33.93 22.74 18.97
CA LEU A 786 -32.91 21.74 18.64
C LEU A 786 -32.72 21.56 17.11
N GLU A 787 -33.48 22.29 16.29
CA GLU A 787 -33.48 22.09 14.81
C GLU A 787 -32.09 22.21 14.21
N VAL A 788 -31.31 23.20 14.60
CA VAL A 788 -29.97 23.44 14.07
C VAL A 788 -29.03 22.27 14.36
N ILE A 789 -28.96 21.82 15.61
CA ILE A 789 -28.09 20.70 16.00
C ILE A 789 -28.55 19.38 15.36
N GLN A 790 -29.84 19.17 15.17
CA GLN A 790 -30.39 18.01 14.50
C GLN A 790 -29.99 17.96 13.03
N HIS A 791 -30.17 19.04 12.27
CA HIS A 791 -29.80 19.11 10.86
C HIS A 791 -28.29 19.02 10.67
N LYS A 792 -27.49 19.66 11.53
CA LYS A 792 -26.02 19.48 11.58
C LYS A 792 -25.63 18.00 11.80
N THR A 793 -26.31 17.31 12.72
CA THR A 793 -26.06 15.92 13.06
C THR A 793 -26.42 14.98 11.92
N ILE A 794 -27.61 15.16 11.31
CA ILE A 794 -28.03 14.35 10.15
C ILE A 794 -26.99 14.47 9.02
N LYS A 795 -26.63 15.71 8.65
CA LYS A 795 -25.61 15.99 7.63
C LYS A 795 -24.29 15.31 7.94
N LYS A 796 -23.78 15.53 9.16
CA LYS A 796 -22.47 15.01 9.58
C LYS A 796 -22.45 13.50 9.62
N VAL A 797 -23.43 12.86 10.27
CA VAL A 797 -23.47 11.39 10.37
C VAL A 797 -23.63 10.74 8.99
N SER A 798 -24.47 11.29 8.11
CA SER A 798 -24.64 10.79 6.74
C SER A 798 -23.34 10.82 5.94
N ASN A 799 -22.60 11.93 6.03
CA ASN A 799 -21.32 12.08 5.35
C ASN A 799 -20.25 11.16 5.96
N ASP A 800 -20.18 11.09 7.28
CA ASP A 800 -19.19 10.33 8.00
C ASP A 800 -19.32 8.81 7.75
N LEU A 801 -20.56 8.27 7.73
CA LEU A 801 -20.80 6.87 7.39
C LEU A 801 -20.40 6.55 5.94
N THR A 802 -20.54 7.50 5.03
CA THR A 802 -20.17 7.33 3.61
C THR A 802 -18.66 7.48 3.39
N SER A 803 -17.98 8.29 4.21
CA SER A 803 -16.53 8.56 4.10
C SER A 803 -15.67 7.72 5.06
N MET A 804 -16.26 6.76 5.79
CA MET A 804 -15.59 5.92 6.79
C MET A 804 -15.07 6.70 8.03
N ALA A 805 -15.58 7.87 8.29
CA ALA A 805 -15.26 8.66 9.48
C ALA A 805 -16.14 8.25 10.68
N TYR A 806 -16.22 6.95 10.95
CA TYR A 806 -17.15 6.38 11.95
C TYR A 806 -16.95 6.94 13.35
N ASN A 807 -15.70 7.18 13.75
CA ASN A 807 -15.39 7.76 15.05
C ASN A 807 -15.98 9.16 15.24
N THR A 808 -15.99 9.97 14.18
CA THR A 808 -16.63 11.30 14.22
C THR A 808 -18.14 11.21 14.13
N ALA A 809 -18.70 10.24 13.41
CA ALA A 809 -20.14 9.97 13.46
C ALA A 809 -20.60 9.62 14.88
N VAL A 810 -19.90 8.71 15.55
CA VAL A 810 -20.21 8.33 16.95
C VAL A 810 -20.08 9.52 17.89
N SER A 811 -19.01 10.31 17.76
CA SER A 811 -18.83 11.53 18.59
C SER A 811 -19.97 12.53 18.37
N THR A 812 -20.44 12.71 17.14
CA THR A 812 -21.55 13.61 16.78
C THR A 812 -22.85 13.12 17.41
N LEU A 813 -23.11 11.81 17.40
CA LEU A 813 -24.26 11.21 18.09
C LEU A 813 -24.18 11.38 19.62
N MET A 814 -22.98 11.30 20.21
CA MET A 814 -22.77 11.57 21.63
C MET A 814 -23.08 13.02 21.98
N ILE A 815 -22.71 13.98 21.10
CA ILE A 815 -23.05 15.40 21.27
C ILE A 815 -24.56 15.58 21.23
N LEU A 816 -25.27 15.06 20.23
CA LEU A 816 -26.71 15.14 20.13
C LEU A 816 -27.42 14.58 21.38
N ALA A 817 -26.96 13.43 21.88
CA ALA A 817 -27.50 12.85 23.11
C ALA A 817 -27.20 13.67 24.36
N ASN A 818 -26.13 14.46 24.41
CA ASN A 818 -25.85 15.41 25.48
C ASN A 818 -26.78 16.63 25.41
N GLU A 819 -27.05 17.13 24.21
CA GLU A 819 -28.03 18.22 24.02
C GLU A 819 -29.44 17.79 24.49
N TYR A 820 -29.86 16.57 24.13
CA TYR A 820 -31.14 16.04 24.63
C TYR A 820 -31.16 15.81 26.14
N ASP A 821 -30.02 15.48 26.75
CA ASP A 821 -29.96 15.35 28.24
C ASP A 821 -30.07 16.68 28.96
N SER A 822 -29.70 17.80 28.35
CA SER A 822 -29.65 19.14 28.91
C SER A 822 -30.85 20.03 28.54
N HIS A 823 -31.65 19.65 27.55
CA HIS A 823 -32.83 20.39 27.08
C HIS A 823 -34.10 19.53 27.14
N GLU A 824 -35.26 20.19 27.07
CA GLU A 824 -36.51 19.46 26.79
C GLU A 824 -36.51 18.97 25.35
N PHE A 825 -36.91 17.73 25.16
CA PHE A 825 -36.99 17.10 23.84
C PHE A 825 -38.18 16.17 23.76
N THR A 826 -38.64 15.92 22.51
CA THR A 826 -39.84 15.12 22.27
C THR A 826 -39.49 13.67 21.92
N LYS A 827 -40.49 12.86 21.86
CA LYS A 827 -40.43 11.48 21.35
C LYS A 827 -39.97 11.43 19.90
N ALA A 828 -40.34 12.43 19.07
CA ALA A 828 -39.85 12.55 17.70
C ALA A 828 -38.33 12.84 17.65
N ASP A 829 -37.83 13.75 18.51
CA ASP A 829 -36.38 14.02 18.64
C ASP A 829 -35.64 12.77 19.04
N TYR A 830 -36.16 12.06 20.03
CA TYR A 830 -35.50 10.82 20.46
C TYR A 830 -35.48 9.74 19.37
N ARG A 831 -36.58 9.59 18.62
CA ARG A 831 -36.63 8.71 17.45
C ARG A 831 -35.60 9.11 16.40
N LEU A 832 -35.35 10.40 16.18
CA LEU A 832 -34.28 10.84 15.26
C LEU A 832 -32.91 10.34 15.71
N LEU A 833 -32.58 10.48 17.02
CA LEU A 833 -31.33 9.95 17.57
C LEU A 833 -31.23 8.42 17.37
N LEU A 834 -32.31 7.69 17.67
CA LEU A 834 -32.35 6.24 17.48
C LEU A 834 -32.15 5.83 16.01
N THR A 835 -32.78 6.57 15.09
CA THR A 835 -32.65 6.32 13.63
C THR A 835 -31.21 6.50 13.14
N LEU A 836 -30.55 7.60 13.57
CA LEU A 836 -29.17 7.87 13.20
C LEU A 836 -28.16 6.90 13.83
N LEU A 837 -28.46 6.39 15.04
CA LEU A 837 -27.62 5.41 15.73
C LEU A 837 -27.85 3.96 15.26
N ASN A 838 -29.04 3.67 14.71
CA ASN A 838 -29.42 2.30 14.31
C ASN A 838 -28.41 1.56 13.43
N PRO A 839 -27.77 2.19 12.44
CA PRO A 839 -26.75 1.52 11.63
C PRO A 839 -25.61 0.90 12.45
N ILE A 840 -25.24 1.50 13.56
CA ILE A 840 -24.11 1.09 14.41
C ILE A 840 -24.59 0.17 15.55
N SER A 841 -25.69 0.54 16.23
CA SER A 841 -26.22 -0.17 17.39
C SER A 841 -27.69 -0.59 17.14
N PRO A 842 -27.93 -1.57 16.25
CA PRO A 842 -29.27 -1.85 15.73
C PRO A 842 -30.21 -2.49 16.76
N HIS A 843 -29.76 -3.37 17.62
CA HIS A 843 -30.65 -4.12 18.53
C HIS A 843 -31.32 -3.22 19.58
N ILE A 844 -30.49 -2.39 20.23
CA ILE A 844 -31.00 -1.50 21.29
C ILE A 844 -31.88 -0.39 20.73
N THR A 845 -31.53 0.14 19.56
CA THR A 845 -32.32 1.22 18.94
C THR A 845 -33.66 0.73 18.43
N GLU A 846 -33.74 -0.47 17.89
CA GLU A 846 -35.00 -1.12 17.54
C GLU A 846 -35.91 -1.34 18.79
N GLU A 847 -35.33 -1.86 19.87
CA GLU A 847 -36.05 -2.10 21.10
C GLU A 847 -36.62 -0.82 21.75
N LEU A 848 -35.82 0.24 21.74
CA LEU A 848 -36.23 1.55 22.25
C LEU A 848 -37.29 2.21 21.37
N ASN A 849 -37.16 2.05 20.04
CA ASN A 849 -38.13 2.57 19.08
C ASN A 849 -39.49 1.84 19.17
N GLU A 850 -39.48 0.51 19.34
CA GLU A 850 -40.69 -0.29 19.57
C GLU A 850 -41.37 0.14 20.89
N ALA A 851 -40.57 0.39 21.94
CA ALA A 851 -41.10 0.85 23.22
C ALA A 851 -41.75 2.26 23.15
N LEU A 852 -41.48 3.04 22.12
CA LEU A 852 -42.16 4.31 21.80
C LEU A 852 -43.44 4.11 20.98
N GLY A 853 -43.71 2.87 20.52
CA GLY A 853 -44.90 2.54 19.72
C GLY A 853 -44.74 2.78 18.21
N TYR A 854 -43.52 2.95 17.71
CA TYR A 854 -43.27 3.15 16.30
C TYR A 854 -42.99 1.85 15.56
N GLU A 855 -43.19 1.84 14.22
CA GLU A 855 -42.76 0.74 13.36
C GLU A 855 -41.24 0.58 13.39
N PRO A 856 -40.73 -0.67 13.20
CA PRO A 856 -39.30 -0.95 13.29
C PRO A 856 -38.43 -0.06 12.42
N LEU A 857 -37.26 0.32 12.93
CA LEU A 857 -36.31 1.21 12.26
C LEU A 857 -35.73 0.59 10.99
N CYS A 858 -35.67 -0.73 10.87
CA CYS A 858 -35.24 -1.40 9.64
C CYS A 858 -36.10 -1.07 8.41
N TYR A 859 -37.29 -0.52 8.61
CA TYR A 859 -38.18 -0.02 7.54
C TYR A 859 -38.24 1.52 7.49
N ALA A 860 -37.60 2.22 8.41
CA ALA A 860 -37.61 3.66 8.44
C ALA A 860 -36.82 4.27 7.26
N SER A 861 -37.23 5.45 6.84
CA SER A 861 -36.44 6.25 5.90
C SER A 861 -35.31 6.97 6.63
N TRP A 862 -34.15 7.08 5.96
CA TRP A 862 -33.05 7.89 6.47
C TRP A 862 -33.45 9.37 6.51
N PRO A 863 -33.22 10.08 7.62
CA PRO A 863 -33.63 11.48 7.73
C PRO A 863 -32.83 12.37 6.76
N GLU A 864 -33.55 13.33 6.18
CA GLU A 864 -32.94 14.34 5.30
C GLU A 864 -32.63 15.61 6.12
N TYR A 865 -31.58 16.30 5.72
CA TYR A 865 -31.24 17.60 6.30
C TYR A 865 -31.52 18.75 5.33
N ASP A 866 -31.83 19.90 5.90
CA ASP A 866 -31.93 21.17 5.16
C ASP A 866 -30.67 21.98 5.43
N GLU A 867 -29.92 22.31 4.37
CA GLU A 867 -28.68 23.08 4.48
C GLU A 867 -28.88 24.45 5.16
N ALA A 868 -29.99 25.11 4.86
CA ALA A 868 -30.32 26.40 5.47
C ALA A 868 -30.52 26.33 6.99
N LYS A 869 -30.92 25.16 7.50
CA LYS A 869 -31.14 24.90 8.92
C LYS A 869 -29.90 24.41 9.65
N THR A 870 -28.77 24.23 8.94
CA THR A 870 -27.49 23.89 9.57
C THR A 870 -26.73 25.10 10.08
N VAL A 871 -27.18 26.31 9.79
CA VAL A 871 -26.55 27.56 10.21
C VAL A 871 -27.29 28.14 11.40
N GLU A 872 -26.56 28.51 12.45
CA GLU A 872 -27.16 29.26 13.57
C GLU A 872 -27.56 30.63 13.09
N SER A 873 -28.83 30.99 13.28
CA SER A 873 -29.34 32.35 13.00
C SER A 873 -28.80 33.37 13.99
N GLU A 874 -28.46 32.96 15.20
CA GLU A 874 -27.87 33.75 16.25
C GLU A 874 -26.65 33.10 16.83
N ILE A 875 -25.63 33.90 17.10
CA ILE A 875 -24.38 33.44 17.77
C ILE A 875 -24.10 34.31 18.99
N GLU A 876 -23.50 33.71 20.00
CA GLU A 876 -23.06 34.42 21.20
C GLU A 876 -21.60 34.86 21.03
N ILE A 877 -21.34 36.16 21.14
CA ILE A 877 -19.99 36.70 21.03
C ILE A 877 -19.58 37.43 22.30
N GLY A 878 -18.30 37.31 22.67
CA GLY A 878 -17.74 37.98 23.82
C GLY A 878 -17.57 39.48 23.56
N VAL A 879 -17.90 40.31 24.58
CA VAL A 879 -17.64 41.75 24.59
C VAL A 879 -16.48 42.05 25.53
N GLN A 880 -15.41 42.61 24.97
CA GLN A 880 -14.23 43.02 25.72
C GLN A 880 -14.26 44.51 25.97
N VAL A 881 -13.73 44.93 27.12
CA VAL A 881 -13.36 46.30 27.41
C VAL A 881 -11.87 46.36 27.68
N ASN A 882 -11.13 47.09 26.86
CA ASN A 882 -9.66 47.15 26.87
C ASN A 882 -9.01 45.77 26.90
N GLY A 883 -9.48 44.84 26.01
CA GLY A 883 -8.94 43.48 25.82
C GLY A 883 -9.35 42.46 26.87
N LYS A 884 -10.18 42.78 27.88
CA LYS A 884 -10.69 41.84 28.87
C LYS A 884 -12.18 41.62 28.65
N VAL A 885 -12.62 40.37 28.53
CA VAL A 885 -14.03 39.99 28.39
C VAL A 885 -14.84 40.49 29.62
N ARG A 886 -15.93 41.22 29.33
CA ARG A 886 -16.78 41.83 30.37
C ARG A 886 -18.26 41.48 30.25
N GLY A 887 -18.67 40.96 29.09
CA GLY A 887 -20.01 40.49 28.82
C GLY A 887 -20.06 39.60 27.61
N THR A 888 -21.25 39.08 27.30
CA THR A 888 -21.59 38.31 26.13
C THR A 888 -22.90 38.80 25.55
N ILE A 889 -22.99 38.90 24.24
CA ILE A 889 -24.21 39.34 23.54
C ILE A 889 -24.59 38.33 22.46
N LYS A 890 -25.90 38.15 22.27
CA LYS A 890 -26.42 37.36 21.13
C LYS A 890 -26.63 38.30 19.95
N ILE A 891 -26.08 37.91 18.82
CA ILE A 891 -26.19 38.62 17.56
C ILE A 891 -26.65 37.69 16.45
N SER A 892 -27.39 38.20 15.47
CA SER A 892 -27.64 37.50 14.23
C SER A 892 -26.35 37.41 13.42
N VAL A 893 -26.13 36.29 12.72
CA VAL A 893 -24.92 36.10 11.86
C VAL A 893 -24.81 37.21 10.80
N ASP A 894 -25.95 37.72 10.32
CA ASP A 894 -26.02 38.77 9.29
C ASP A 894 -26.26 40.17 9.88
N GLU A 895 -26.19 40.32 11.21
CA GLU A 895 -26.46 41.58 11.89
C GLU A 895 -25.49 42.69 11.46
N ALA A 896 -26.00 43.87 11.29
CA ALA A 896 -25.19 45.03 10.92
C ALA A 896 -24.19 45.39 12.03
N GLU A 897 -22.99 45.79 11.65
CA GLU A 897 -21.91 46.08 12.61
C GLU A 897 -22.30 47.17 13.63
N ASP A 898 -23.14 48.13 13.24
CA ASP A 898 -23.59 49.21 14.13
C ASP A 898 -24.60 48.70 15.16
N ASP A 899 -25.49 47.76 14.78
CA ASP A 899 -26.43 47.14 15.72
C ASP A 899 -25.68 46.25 16.73
N ILE A 900 -24.62 45.53 16.26
CA ILE A 900 -23.73 44.75 17.13
C ILE A 900 -23.04 45.67 18.15
N LYS A 901 -22.56 46.85 17.74
CA LYS A 901 -21.92 47.82 18.63
C LYS A 901 -22.93 48.33 19.68
N GLU A 902 -24.17 48.62 19.23
CA GLU A 902 -25.24 49.12 20.12
C GLU A 902 -25.61 48.08 21.18
N LYS A 903 -25.80 46.81 20.76
CA LYS A 903 -26.06 45.69 21.67
C LYS A 903 -24.90 45.47 22.66
N ALA A 904 -23.66 45.55 22.19
CA ALA A 904 -22.49 45.38 23.05
C ALA A 904 -22.37 46.48 24.10
N MET A 905 -22.73 47.71 23.78
CA MET A 905 -22.72 48.82 24.70
C MET A 905 -23.95 48.82 25.63
N ALA A 906 -25.04 48.15 25.23
CA ALA A 906 -26.25 48.02 26.00
C ALA A 906 -26.17 46.91 27.07
N ASP A 907 -25.23 45.98 26.98
CA ASP A 907 -25.07 44.90 27.96
C ASP A 907 -24.75 45.48 29.35
N GLU A 908 -25.48 45.02 30.36
CA GLU A 908 -25.41 45.57 31.72
C GLU A 908 -24.01 45.40 32.37
N ASN A 909 -23.31 44.32 32.10
CA ASN A 909 -21.99 44.09 32.65
C ASN A 909 -20.95 44.95 31.93
N VAL A 910 -21.09 45.10 30.61
CA VAL A 910 -20.25 46.00 29.82
C VAL A 910 -20.43 47.46 30.22
N LYS A 911 -21.71 47.92 30.40
CA LYS A 911 -22.03 49.27 30.84
C LYS A 911 -21.27 49.69 32.09
N ARG A 912 -21.19 48.82 33.11
CA ARG A 912 -20.46 49.08 34.38
C ARG A 912 -18.97 49.35 34.17
N HIS A 913 -18.41 48.90 33.06
CA HIS A 913 -17.01 49.10 32.76
C HIS A 913 -16.70 50.24 31.82
N ILE A 914 -17.71 50.76 31.11
CA ILE A 914 -17.56 51.90 30.21
C ILE A 914 -18.15 53.20 30.79
N GLU A 915 -19.03 53.10 31.80
CA GLU A 915 -19.70 54.25 32.44
C GLU A 915 -18.66 55.23 33.01
N GLY A 916 -18.82 56.52 32.64
CA GLY A 916 -17.90 57.57 33.05
C GLY A 916 -16.56 57.61 32.33
N LYS A 917 -16.38 56.83 31.30
CA LYS A 917 -15.17 56.82 30.48
C LYS A 917 -15.44 57.25 29.06
N GLU A 918 -14.43 57.83 28.40
CA GLU A 918 -14.48 58.19 27.00
C GLU A 918 -14.26 56.95 26.12
N ILE A 919 -15.23 56.64 25.22
CA ILE A 919 -15.10 55.54 24.28
C ILE A 919 -14.23 56.03 23.11
N VAL A 920 -13.02 55.50 23.01
CA VAL A 920 -12.04 55.85 21.96
C VAL A 920 -12.37 55.12 20.66
N LYS A 921 -12.74 53.85 20.74
CA LYS A 921 -13.01 53.00 19.57
C LYS A 921 -13.78 51.74 19.95
N VAL A 922 -14.72 51.30 19.10
CA VAL A 922 -15.38 50.01 19.17
C VAL A 922 -14.98 49.20 17.96
N ILE A 923 -14.35 48.05 18.16
CA ILE A 923 -13.86 47.15 17.12
C ILE A 923 -14.74 45.90 17.15
N VAL A 924 -15.42 45.64 16.05
CA VAL A 924 -16.23 44.45 15.86
C VAL A 924 -15.44 43.48 14.93
N ILE A 925 -15.18 42.26 15.41
CA ILE A 925 -14.73 41.15 14.58
C ILE A 925 -15.94 40.24 14.41
N LYS A 926 -16.63 40.35 13.25
CA LYS A 926 -17.88 39.62 12.99
C LYS A 926 -17.74 38.15 13.35
N GLY A 927 -18.74 37.64 14.08
CA GLY A 927 -18.80 36.23 14.50
C GLY A 927 -17.79 35.80 15.57
N ARG A 928 -17.00 36.72 16.15
CA ARG A 928 -15.98 36.37 17.14
C ARG A 928 -16.02 37.19 18.41
N ILE A 929 -15.93 38.51 18.30
CA ILE A 929 -15.77 39.37 19.49
C ILE A 929 -16.02 40.85 19.17
N VAL A 930 -16.47 41.57 20.17
CA VAL A 930 -16.46 43.02 20.17
C VAL A 930 -15.45 43.53 21.20
N ASN A 931 -14.60 44.47 20.84
CA ASN A 931 -13.67 45.09 21.79
C ASN A 931 -13.92 46.61 21.88
N ILE A 932 -14.32 47.07 23.04
CA ILE A 932 -14.56 48.47 23.35
C ILE A 932 -13.31 49.04 24.01
N VAL A 933 -12.65 49.98 23.35
CA VAL A 933 -11.49 50.67 23.90
C VAL A 933 -11.97 51.96 24.60
N VAL A 934 -11.73 52.06 25.88
CA VAL A 934 -12.08 53.21 26.69
C VAL A 934 -10.85 53.81 27.35
N ARG A 935 -10.93 55.13 27.58
CA ARG A 935 -9.90 55.92 28.22
C ARG A 935 -10.38 56.55 29.52
#